data_f78e8a0c3fdb6787cd071ff90fe09f5a
#
_entry.id   f78e8a0c3fdb6787cd071ff90fe09f5a
#
_cell.length_a   1.000
_cell.length_b   1.000
_cell.length_c   1.000
_cell.angle_alpha   90.00
_cell.angle_beta   90.00
_cell.angle_gamma   90.00
#
_symmetry.space_group_name_H-M   'P 1'
#
loop_
_entity.id
_entity.type
_entity.pdbx_description
1 polymer ?
#
loop_
_entity_poly.entity_id
_entity_poly.type
_entity_poly.pdbx_seq_one_letter_code
_entity_poly.pdbx_strand_id
1 'polypeptide(L)'
;MEFRTVLGHFTDVEEQSDGGYLALCPAHNDSRPSLRIWRGDDNKVRIVCRVGCKFPEVVKAAGLRQADMFDATGEGLTIPKEPPALVGSVHTAALAMFVDQTSAALFDYSDRYAEDARRYAVHRFGLSDDTLAELELGVSAPGTQFVHTSRAFSGYPRLTVPFKDFDGIPRGLQGRDLSGDCPGRWVGLRNPDGHRWALYGVFRGSGGYGATIVTEGPSDALTAVALGYDVVMVRGASLAGSPELVRDLAYGLKGTQVIVAGDNDSAGNTFTERLSAGLGDYGIEVYALTIPRAGDDLNAWRMRDTDAFPSEFHRAVQSARLPLAAKLHKASAEITVRTGADTVSVDEGNEAARILAGLMARYGESDAMNAHALVSWTDGRIKFAPGLGYYVWTGRVWTQSDVMVRQEIHRMGAALVLAGATKEARGFTMTTRIDSLMTELRSVPSVYVSADEFDARPDLLSFRNGVVDLRTGDLRPHDMADMLTTTLPVDYDPAARCPRWEQFITEIMPGMPDMPGYLQRLTGYGITGHTSEQCFAVMWGKGANGKSVFAETLSSIFGEITTTTPFATFESKNGSGGIPNDIAALRSARLVMASEGESGKPMSEAVLKRLTGKDRVTARFLNKEFFTYQPTFLIMLATNHKPSFRSQDEGLWRRVKLIPFKRYFAPHERDYDLDAKLMAESAGIIAWAVRGAVDWYRNGLQDPGPVRNATKEYRETSDTLAGFFPDILRPTGDMNRVDGTDAYTAYRDWCEAEGLQSKEVWSRTLFYRALEERGVQRTRTSKGQALIGVTLDTAEPSGPGIFAK
;
A
#
# COMPACT_ATOMS: atom_id res chain seq x y z
N MET A 1 29.83 4.57 -6.76
CA MET A 1 31.23 4.10 -6.47
C MET A 1 31.24 2.62 -6.78
N GLU A 2 32.31 2.08 -7.39
CA GLU A 2 32.42 0.64 -7.66
C GLU A 2 32.39 -0.17 -6.36
N PHE A 3 31.75 -1.33 -6.39
CA PHE A 3 31.56 -2.19 -5.21
C PHE A 3 32.88 -2.55 -4.50
N ARG A 4 33.93 -2.84 -5.27
CA ARG A 4 35.27 -3.11 -4.71
C ARG A 4 35.89 -1.91 -4.01
N THR A 5 35.62 -0.70 -4.51
CA THR A 5 36.08 0.54 -3.88
C THR A 5 35.34 0.76 -2.55
N VAL A 6 34.05 0.44 -2.50
CA VAL A 6 33.25 0.50 -1.24
C VAL A 6 33.79 -0.51 -0.22
N LEU A 7 34.12 -1.73 -0.63
CA LEU A 7 34.72 -2.73 0.26
C LEU A 7 36.05 -2.27 0.87
N GLY A 8 36.85 -1.49 0.13
CA GLY A 8 38.12 -0.94 0.62
C GLY A 8 38.01 0.07 1.78
N HIS A 9 36.79 0.53 2.11
CA HIS A 9 36.53 1.38 3.28
C HIS A 9 36.27 0.60 4.57
N PHE A 10 36.23 -0.73 4.51
CA PHE A 10 36.01 -1.61 5.67
C PHE A 10 37.27 -2.43 5.96
N THR A 11 37.48 -2.81 7.20
CA THR A 11 38.61 -3.60 7.67
C THR A 11 38.21 -5.05 7.93
N ASP A 12 39.18 -5.98 7.81
CA ASP A 12 38.98 -7.42 7.96
C ASP A 12 37.82 -7.96 7.11
N VAL A 13 37.89 -7.67 5.80
CA VAL A 13 36.89 -8.07 4.83
C VAL A 13 37.14 -9.51 4.37
N GLU A 14 36.22 -10.40 4.71
CA GLU A 14 36.27 -11.82 4.31
C GLU A 14 35.12 -12.14 3.33
N GLU A 15 35.45 -12.72 2.19
CA GLU A 15 34.46 -13.18 1.22
C GLU A 15 33.74 -14.44 1.73
N GLN A 16 32.43 -14.46 1.60
CA GLN A 16 31.59 -15.59 2.00
C GLN A 16 31.18 -16.42 0.80
N SER A 17 30.87 -17.69 1.02
CA SER A 17 30.50 -18.65 -0.04
C SER A 17 29.21 -18.25 -0.81
N ASP A 18 28.43 -17.30 -0.31
CA ASP A 18 27.22 -16.79 -0.94
C ASP A 18 27.45 -15.50 -1.77
N GLY A 19 28.70 -15.11 -1.97
CA GLY A 19 29.09 -13.93 -2.74
C GLY A 19 28.93 -12.60 -1.97
N GLY A 20 28.60 -12.64 -0.69
CA GLY A 20 28.65 -11.50 0.23
C GLY A 20 29.99 -11.42 0.96
N TYR A 21 30.17 -10.37 1.75
CA TYR A 21 31.37 -10.10 2.52
C TYR A 21 31.04 -9.88 3.98
N LEU A 22 31.88 -10.33 4.88
CA LEU A 22 31.88 -10.02 6.31
C LEU A 22 33.05 -9.10 6.62
N ALA A 23 32.82 -8.05 7.43
CA ALA A 23 33.82 -7.08 7.82
C ALA A 23 33.63 -6.63 9.26
N LEU A 24 34.63 -5.96 9.85
CA LEU A 24 34.43 -5.23 11.11
C LEU A 24 33.52 -4.02 10.89
N CYS A 25 32.59 -3.81 11.82
CA CYS A 25 31.69 -2.66 11.74
C CYS A 25 32.37 -1.39 12.28
N PRO A 26 32.54 -0.33 11.46
CA PRO A 26 33.23 0.89 11.91
C PRO A 26 32.38 1.75 12.85
N ALA A 27 31.10 1.46 13.03
CA ALA A 27 30.18 2.25 13.84
C ALA A 27 30.15 1.84 15.32
N HIS A 28 30.82 0.73 15.70
CA HIS A 28 31.02 0.34 17.09
C HIS A 28 32.40 -0.35 17.24
N ASN A 29 32.86 -0.53 18.48
CA ASN A 29 34.12 -1.20 18.73
C ASN A 29 33.98 -2.71 18.48
N ASP A 30 34.35 -3.14 17.27
CA ASP A 30 34.15 -4.51 16.78
C ASP A 30 35.49 -5.27 16.82
N SER A 31 35.51 -6.40 17.52
CA SER A 31 36.69 -7.29 17.60
C SER A 31 36.54 -8.57 16.76
N ARG A 32 35.35 -8.77 16.14
CA ARG A 32 35.05 -9.90 15.24
C ARG A 32 34.12 -9.42 14.16
N PRO A 33 34.30 -9.80 12.87
CA PRO A 33 33.47 -9.36 11.76
C PRO A 33 31.96 -9.53 12.04
N SER A 34 31.25 -8.42 12.19
CA SER A 34 29.81 -8.37 12.47
C SER A 34 28.99 -7.65 11.39
N LEU A 35 29.68 -6.99 10.45
CA LEU A 35 29.06 -6.26 9.35
C LEU A 35 29.00 -7.14 8.11
N ARG A 36 27.78 -7.41 7.62
CA ARG A 36 27.58 -8.08 6.34
C ARG A 36 27.41 -7.06 5.25
N ILE A 37 28.16 -7.23 4.15
CA ILE A 37 28.16 -6.37 2.97
C ILE A 37 27.89 -7.23 1.75
N TRP A 38 26.95 -6.83 0.89
CA TRP A 38 26.70 -7.53 -0.37
C TRP A 38 26.15 -6.56 -1.42
N ARG A 39 26.23 -6.97 -2.67
CA ARG A 39 25.63 -6.25 -3.80
C ARG A 39 24.21 -6.79 -4.01
N GLY A 40 23.21 -5.95 -3.97
CA GLY A 40 21.84 -6.31 -4.30
C GLY A 40 21.62 -6.44 -5.81
N ASP A 41 20.56 -7.11 -6.23
CA ASP A 41 20.18 -7.29 -7.65
C ASP A 41 19.89 -5.95 -8.35
N ASP A 42 19.65 -4.90 -7.58
CA ASP A 42 19.45 -3.51 -8.03
C ASP A 42 20.77 -2.72 -8.13
N ASN A 43 21.91 -3.40 -8.14
CA ASN A 43 23.26 -2.81 -8.16
C ASN A 43 23.57 -1.86 -6.98
N LYS A 44 22.84 -1.93 -5.89
CA LYS A 44 23.10 -1.18 -4.66
C LYS A 44 23.93 -2.01 -3.69
N VAL A 45 24.87 -1.35 -3.04
CA VAL A 45 25.59 -1.94 -1.93
C VAL A 45 24.69 -1.98 -0.70
N ARG A 46 24.48 -3.15 -0.15
CA ARG A 46 23.72 -3.38 1.06
C ARG A 46 24.62 -3.75 2.20
N ILE A 47 24.37 -3.20 3.38
CA ILE A 47 25.13 -3.48 4.59
C ILE A 47 24.16 -3.71 5.75
N VAL A 48 24.47 -4.69 6.59
CA VAL A 48 23.72 -4.99 7.81
C VAL A 48 24.70 -5.33 8.92
N CYS A 49 24.67 -4.57 9.99
CA CYS A 49 25.40 -4.86 11.20
C CYS A 49 24.60 -5.82 12.09
N ARG A 50 25.16 -6.94 12.47
CA ARG A 50 24.53 -7.95 13.34
C ARG A 50 24.34 -7.48 14.78
N VAL A 51 25.08 -6.45 15.20
CA VAL A 51 24.97 -5.82 16.53
C VAL A 51 23.89 -4.75 16.57
N GLY A 52 23.34 -4.34 15.39
CA GLY A 52 22.20 -3.44 15.32
C GLY A 52 22.51 -1.97 14.99
N CYS A 53 23.75 -1.64 14.57
CA CYS A 53 24.07 -0.29 14.09
C CYS A 53 23.23 0.06 12.87
N LYS A 54 22.70 1.28 12.83
CA LYS A 54 21.85 1.74 11.73
C LYS A 54 22.68 2.02 10.48
N PHE A 55 22.10 1.76 9.31
CA PHE A 55 22.74 1.99 8.01
C PHE A 55 23.45 3.35 7.87
N PRO A 56 22.83 4.50 8.20
CA PRO A 56 23.49 5.80 8.07
C PRO A 56 24.71 5.97 9.01
N GLU A 57 24.68 5.33 10.17
CA GLU A 57 25.78 5.37 11.16
C GLU A 57 27.00 4.60 10.65
N VAL A 58 26.77 3.43 10.08
CA VAL A 58 27.84 2.57 9.51
C VAL A 58 28.46 3.25 8.29
N VAL A 59 27.65 3.78 7.38
CA VAL A 59 28.13 4.49 6.17
C VAL A 59 28.97 5.70 6.53
N LYS A 60 28.51 6.51 7.49
CA LYS A 60 29.24 7.69 7.99
C LYS A 60 30.56 7.30 8.67
N ALA A 61 30.55 6.27 9.50
CA ALA A 61 31.73 5.79 10.21
C ALA A 61 32.79 5.19 9.25
N ALA A 62 32.36 4.61 8.13
CA ALA A 62 33.22 4.15 7.05
C ALA A 62 33.77 5.30 6.16
N GLY A 63 33.44 6.57 6.44
CA GLY A 63 33.86 7.70 5.63
C GLY A 63 33.16 7.77 4.26
N LEU A 64 32.03 7.12 4.11
CA LEU A 64 31.24 7.05 2.87
C LEU A 64 29.99 7.96 2.98
N ARG A 65 29.51 8.40 1.83
CA ARG A 65 28.18 9.05 1.72
C ARG A 65 27.15 8.01 1.29
N GLN A 66 25.88 8.23 1.64
CA GLN A 66 24.83 7.32 1.19
C GLN A 66 24.77 7.16 -0.33
N ALA A 67 25.11 8.22 -1.09
CA ALA A 67 25.19 8.17 -2.55
C ALA A 67 26.29 7.23 -3.07
N ASP A 68 27.35 7.00 -2.31
CA ASP A 68 28.45 6.13 -2.70
C ASP A 68 28.09 4.64 -2.66
N MET A 69 26.96 4.30 -2.00
CA MET A 69 26.39 2.95 -1.94
C MET A 69 25.60 2.56 -3.20
N PHE A 70 25.49 3.48 -4.17
CA PHE A 70 24.90 3.21 -5.48
C PHE A 70 26.03 3.07 -6.52
N ASP A 71 26.07 1.93 -7.20
CA ASP A 71 27.01 1.70 -8.29
C ASP A 71 26.59 2.52 -9.52
N ALA A 72 27.38 3.52 -9.87
CA ALA A 72 27.10 4.41 -11.00
C ALA A 72 27.70 3.90 -12.33
N THR A 73 28.49 2.82 -12.32
CA THR A 73 29.09 2.24 -13.51
C THR A 73 28.34 1.00 -13.95
N GLY A 74 27.49 1.17 -14.97
CA GLY A 74 26.68 0.13 -15.61
C GLY A 74 27.46 -0.84 -16.50
N GLU A 75 28.59 -1.36 -16.07
CA GLU A 75 29.30 -2.44 -16.76
C GLU A 75 29.25 -3.73 -15.92
N GLY A 76 28.32 -4.58 -16.32
CA GLY A 76 28.19 -5.92 -15.80
C GLY A 76 26.74 -6.38 -15.79
N LEU A 77 26.24 -6.74 -16.97
CA LEU A 77 25.14 -7.70 -17.07
C LEU A 77 25.60 -8.97 -16.36
N THR A 78 25.36 -9.07 -15.06
CA THR A 78 25.33 -10.37 -14.40
C THR A 78 24.11 -11.07 -14.96
N ILE A 79 24.34 -12.06 -15.82
CA ILE A 79 23.36 -13.10 -16.13
C ILE A 79 22.76 -13.51 -14.78
N PRO A 80 21.42 -13.51 -14.61
CA PRO A 80 20.81 -14.01 -13.38
C PRO A 80 21.40 -15.40 -13.16
N LYS A 81 22.09 -15.63 -12.04
CA LYS A 81 22.51 -16.99 -11.68
C LYS A 81 21.22 -17.81 -11.66
N GLU A 82 21.14 -18.85 -12.48
CA GLU A 82 20.04 -19.81 -12.37
C GLU A 82 19.85 -20.14 -10.89
N PRO A 83 18.61 -20.11 -10.39
CA PRO A 83 18.37 -20.43 -9.00
C PRO A 83 18.95 -21.83 -8.72
N PRO A 84 19.57 -22.06 -7.53
CA PRO A 84 20.19 -23.33 -7.20
C PRO A 84 19.22 -24.49 -7.44
N ALA A 85 19.68 -25.55 -8.07
CA ALA A 85 18.86 -26.72 -8.35
C ALA A 85 18.28 -27.33 -7.07
N LEU A 86 17.07 -27.91 -7.14
CA LEU A 86 16.51 -28.65 -6.02
C LEU A 86 17.43 -29.84 -5.67
N VAL A 87 17.56 -30.15 -4.39
CA VAL A 87 18.37 -31.28 -3.89
C VAL A 87 18.00 -32.60 -4.59
N GLY A 88 19.04 -33.31 -5.07
CA GLY A 88 18.90 -34.62 -5.72
C GLY A 88 18.95 -35.80 -4.74
N SER A 89 18.94 -37.02 -5.29
CA SER A 89 18.84 -38.29 -4.55
C SER A 89 19.88 -38.50 -3.44
N VAL A 90 21.11 -38.03 -3.63
CA VAL A 90 22.16 -38.16 -2.61
C VAL A 90 21.86 -37.37 -1.35
N HIS A 91 21.40 -36.11 -1.51
CA HIS A 91 21.07 -35.24 -0.39
C HIS A 91 19.78 -35.68 0.30
N THR A 92 18.79 -36.16 -0.48
CA THR A 92 17.51 -36.63 0.08
C THR A 92 17.67 -37.95 0.83
N ALA A 93 18.55 -38.87 0.38
CA ALA A 93 18.85 -40.09 1.11
C ALA A 93 19.51 -39.78 2.47
N ALA A 94 20.49 -38.87 2.47
CA ALA A 94 21.13 -38.45 3.72
C ALA A 94 20.17 -37.75 4.67
N LEU A 95 19.24 -36.95 4.14
CA LEU A 95 18.20 -36.29 4.92
C LEU A 95 17.20 -37.30 5.48
N ALA A 96 16.77 -38.29 4.69
CA ALA A 96 15.87 -39.35 5.13
C ALA A 96 16.43 -40.11 6.35
N MET A 97 17.70 -40.50 6.29
CA MET A 97 18.40 -41.13 7.44
C MET A 97 18.39 -40.23 8.69
N PHE A 98 18.55 -38.92 8.51
CA PHE A 98 18.51 -37.97 9.63
C PHE A 98 17.07 -37.79 10.17
N VAL A 99 16.07 -37.79 9.28
CA VAL A 99 14.65 -37.77 9.67
C VAL A 99 14.31 -39.04 10.47
N ASP A 100 14.67 -40.23 9.96
CA ASP A 100 14.46 -41.51 10.67
C ASP A 100 15.11 -41.50 12.07
N GLN A 101 16.36 -41.04 12.17
CA GLN A 101 17.08 -40.93 13.42
C GLN A 101 16.36 -40.01 14.43
N THR A 102 15.96 -38.84 13.99
CA THR A 102 15.31 -37.85 14.87
C THR A 102 13.86 -38.25 15.22
N SER A 103 13.16 -38.91 14.31
CA SER A 103 11.82 -39.45 14.54
C SER A 103 11.87 -40.60 15.55
N ALA A 104 12.79 -41.55 15.41
CA ALA A 104 12.99 -42.61 16.40
C ALA A 104 13.32 -42.03 17.78
N ALA A 105 14.14 -41.00 17.86
CA ALA A 105 14.50 -40.31 19.09
C ALA A 105 13.27 -39.67 19.78
N LEU A 106 12.26 -39.18 19.01
CA LEU A 106 11.04 -38.56 19.57
C LEU A 106 10.24 -39.56 20.42
N PHE A 107 10.30 -40.84 20.10
CA PHE A 107 9.58 -41.91 20.81
C PHE A 107 10.46 -42.65 21.83
N ASP A 108 11.65 -42.14 22.16
CA ASP A 108 12.40 -42.58 23.32
C ASP A 108 11.81 -41.95 24.60
N TYR A 109 10.98 -42.72 25.30
CA TYR A 109 10.27 -42.25 26.50
C TYR A 109 11.18 -42.03 27.70
N SER A 110 12.46 -42.40 27.60
CA SER A 110 13.47 -42.16 28.62
C SER A 110 14.21 -40.81 28.43
N ASP A 111 14.11 -40.22 27.26
CA ASP A 111 14.78 -38.94 26.92
C ASP A 111 13.86 -37.74 27.26
N ARG A 112 14.36 -36.86 28.13
CA ARG A 112 13.67 -35.61 28.49
C ARG A 112 13.35 -34.70 27.29
N TYR A 113 14.23 -34.62 26.31
CA TYR A 113 14.01 -33.81 25.15
C TYR A 113 12.88 -34.34 24.27
N ALA A 114 12.75 -35.67 24.22
CA ALA A 114 11.67 -36.32 23.53
C ALA A 114 10.32 -36.05 24.24
N GLU A 115 10.31 -36.12 25.57
CA GLU A 115 9.12 -35.80 26.37
C GLU A 115 8.70 -34.32 26.17
N ASP A 116 9.68 -33.39 26.26
CA ASP A 116 9.44 -31.95 26.04
C ASP A 116 8.91 -31.66 24.63
N ALA A 117 9.45 -32.31 23.61
CA ALA A 117 9.05 -32.18 22.23
C ALA A 117 7.61 -32.66 21.98
N ARG A 118 7.26 -33.86 22.48
CA ARG A 118 5.89 -34.42 22.38
C ARG A 118 4.92 -33.52 23.11
N ARG A 119 5.19 -33.15 24.35
CA ARG A 119 4.35 -32.24 25.15
C ARG A 119 4.13 -30.90 24.44
N TYR A 120 5.19 -30.34 23.87
CA TYR A 120 5.12 -29.11 23.09
C TYR A 120 4.21 -29.29 21.88
N ALA A 121 4.39 -30.35 21.09
CA ALA A 121 3.62 -30.62 19.89
C ALA A 121 2.12 -30.83 20.16
N VAL A 122 1.79 -31.61 21.17
CA VAL A 122 0.42 -31.85 21.62
C VAL A 122 -0.24 -30.56 22.10
N HIS A 123 0.41 -29.83 22.99
CA HIS A 123 -0.17 -28.62 23.56
C HIS A 123 -0.26 -27.51 22.49
N ARG A 124 0.80 -27.29 21.75
CA ARG A 124 0.90 -26.13 20.83
C ARG A 124 0.11 -26.31 19.54
N PHE A 125 0.12 -27.52 18.96
CA PHE A 125 -0.48 -27.80 17.65
C PHE A 125 -1.70 -28.72 17.72
N GLY A 126 -1.90 -29.45 18.78
CA GLY A 126 -2.98 -30.44 18.92
C GLY A 126 -2.72 -31.79 18.27
N LEU A 127 -1.43 -32.11 18.02
CA LEU A 127 -1.04 -33.39 17.40
C LEU A 127 -1.16 -34.54 18.34
N SER A 128 -1.67 -35.70 17.89
CA SER A 128 -1.63 -36.97 18.60
C SER A 128 -0.28 -37.65 18.36
N ASP A 129 0.06 -38.62 19.21
CA ASP A 129 1.26 -39.44 19.04
C ASP A 129 1.27 -40.19 17.69
N ASP A 130 0.10 -40.68 17.26
CA ASP A 130 -0.06 -41.33 15.96
C ASP A 130 0.27 -40.32 14.82
N THR A 131 -0.26 -39.09 14.90
CA THR A 131 0.02 -38.05 13.89
C THR A 131 1.49 -37.63 13.92
N LEU A 132 2.13 -37.57 15.09
CA LEU A 132 3.57 -37.29 15.19
C LEU A 132 4.39 -38.37 14.44
N ALA A 133 4.01 -39.65 14.58
CA ALA A 133 4.66 -40.75 13.88
C ALA A 133 4.41 -40.74 12.36
N GLU A 134 3.16 -40.56 11.93
CA GLU A 134 2.79 -40.47 10.49
C GLU A 134 3.51 -39.35 9.76
N LEU A 135 3.69 -38.21 10.41
CA LEU A 135 4.39 -37.05 9.85
C LEU A 135 5.91 -37.15 9.99
N GLU A 136 6.43 -38.22 10.66
CA GLU A 136 7.86 -38.40 10.95
C GLU A 136 8.47 -37.18 11.67
N LEU A 137 7.70 -36.54 12.55
CA LEU A 137 8.23 -35.51 13.41
C LEU A 137 9.29 -36.13 14.34
N GLY A 138 10.31 -35.34 14.67
CA GLY A 138 11.42 -35.86 15.45
C GLY A 138 11.90 -34.89 16.51
N VAL A 139 12.87 -35.35 17.31
CA VAL A 139 13.61 -34.50 18.24
C VAL A 139 15.11 -34.53 17.95
N SER A 140 15.71 -33.37 18.01
CA SER A 140 17.17 -33.23 17.91
C SER A 140 17.69 -32.64 19.22
N ALA A 141 18.41 -33.43 20.00
CA ALA A 141 19.06 -32.97 21.22
C ALA A 141 20.25 -32.04 20.88
N PRO A 142 20.69 -31.16 21.81
CA PRO A 142 21.90 -30.37 21.63
C PRO A 142 23.12 -31.26 21.35
N GLY A 143 23.86 -30.89 20.30
CA GLY A 143 25.02 -31.72 19.87
C GLY A 143 24.69 -32.68 18.73
N THR A 144 23.44 -32.97 18.41
CA THR A 144 23.08 -33.79 17.26
C THR A 144 23.54 -33.13 15.97
N GLN A 145 24.32 -33.82 15.18
CA GLN A 145 24.95 -33.29 13.97
C GLN A 145 24.42 -33.97 12.72
N PHE A 146 24.17 -33.17 11.73
CA PHE A 146 23.94 -33.55 10.34
C PHE A 146 24.73 -32.59 9.48
N VAL A 147 25.27 -33.04 8.38
CA VAL A 147 26.24 -32.30 7.54
C VAL A 147 25.70 -30.90 7.13
N HIS A 148 24.38 -30.74 7.05
CA HIS A 148 23.75 -29.48 6.68
C HIS A 148 23.14 -28.70 7.87
N THR A 149 23.39 -29.13 9.12
CA THR A 149 22.97 -28.35 10.30
C THR A 149 23.93 -27.18 10.53
N SER A 150 23.36 -26.02 10.93
CA SER A 150 24.15 -24.89 11.41
C SER A 150 24.39 -25.00 12.92
N ARG A 151 25.34 -24.24 13.46
CA ARG A 151 25.56 -24.13 14.91
C ARG A 151 24.28 -23.64 15.64
N ALA A 152 23.49 -22.76 14.99
CA ALA A 152 22.22 -22.33 15.53
C ALA A 152 21.19 -23.47 15.58
N PHE A 153 21.27 -24.45 14.68
CA PHE A 153 20.40 -25.63 14.70
C PHE A 153 20.85 -26.62 15.76
N SER A 154 22.09 -27.05 15.71
CA SER A 154 22.62 -28.14 16.57
C SER A 154 22.97 -27.73 18.01
N GLY A 155 22.98 -26.44 18.31
CA GLY A 155 23.30 -25.95 19.68
C GLY A 155 22.12 -25.97 20.65
N TYR A 156 20.90 -26.23 20.19
CA TYR A 156 19.68 -26.16 20.97
C TYR A 156 18.79 -27.39 20.77
N PRO A 157 17.96 -27.78 21.76
CA PRO A 157 16.99 -28.85 21.57
C PRO A 157 15.91 -28.43 20.61
N ARG A 158 15.56 -29.30 19.65
CA ARG A 158 14.59 -28.94 18.59
C ARG A 158 13.57 -30.03 18.35
N LEU A 159 12.31 -29.61 18.22
CA LEU A 159 11.30 -30.39 17.50
C LEU A 159 11.59 -30.27 16.01
N THR A 160 11.93 -31.38 15.34
CA THR A 160 12.26 -31.40 13.90
C THR A 160 11.02 -31.71 13.07
N VAL A 161 10.83 -30.94 12.00
CA VAL A 161 9.70 -31.05 11.08
C VAL A 161 10.26 -31.25 9.67
N PRO A 162 10.15 -32.47 9.10
CA PRO A 162 10.58 -32.73 7.75
C PRO A 162 9.63 -32.14 6.73
N PHE A 163 10.14 -31.65 5.62
CA PHE A 163 9.37 -31.17 4.46
C PHE A 163 9.45 -32.20 3.36
N LYS A 164 8.36 -32.89 3.13
CA LYS A 164 8.22 -33.86 2.05
C LYS A 164 7.64 -33.20 0.82
N ASP A 165 8.03 -33.65 -0.36
CA ASP A 165 7.36 -33.27 -1.59
C ASP A 165 6.05 -34.05 -1.75
N PHE A 166 5.34 -33.87 -2.89
CA PHE A 166 4.08 -34.54 -3.15
C PHE A 166 4.20 -36.05 -3.30
N ASP A 167 5.42 -36.56 -3.57
CA ASP A 167 5.75 -37.99 -3.64
C ASP A 167 6.18 -38.57 -2.29
N GLY A 168 6.15 -37.77 -1.22
CA GLY A 168 6.54 -38.19 0.13
C GLY A 168 8.03 -38.20 0.39
N ILE A 169 8.87 -37.70 -0.53
CA ILE A 169 10.34 -37.68 -0.39
C ILE A 169 10.73 -36.47 0.46
N PRO A 170 11.56 -36.62 1.52
CA PRO A 170 12.03 -35.50 2.31
C PRO A 170 12.99 -34.61 1.51
N ARG A 171 12.59 -33.35 1.31
CA ARG A 171 13.31 -32.31 0.53
C ARG A 171 13.76 -31.13 1.38
N GLY A 172 13.60 -31.21 2.68
CA GLY A 172 14.01 -30.17 3.62
C GLY A 172 13.60 -30.50 5.04
N LEU A 173 14.08 -29.69 5.98
CA LEU A 173 13.73 -29.84 7.39
C LEU A 173 13.90 -28.51 8.11
N GLN A 174 13.02 -28.23 9.06
CA GLN A 174 13.19 -27.15 10.05
C GLN A 174 13.10 -27.69 11.46
N GLY A 175 13.81 -27.04 12.37
CA GLY A 175 13.75 -27.34 13.80
C GLY A 175 13.16 -26.18 14.60
N ARG A 176 12.14 -26.49 15.39
CA ARG A 176 11.56 -25.55 16.35
C ARG A 176 12.38 -25.56 17.62
N ASP A 177 12.81 -24.41 18.10
CA ASP A 177 13.49 -24.29 19.40
C ASP A 177 12.52 -24.64 20.56
N LEU A 178 12.98 -25.54 21.46
CA LEU A 178 12.26 -25.99 22.64
C LEU A 178 12.78 -25.32 23.92
N SER A 179 13.97 -24.72 23.90
CA SER A 179 14.58 -24.07 25.06
C SER A 179 14.03 -22.65 25.33
N GLY A 180 13.63 -21.93 24.26
CA GLY A 180 13.32 -20.50 24.32
C GLY A 180 14.56 -19.58 24.23
N ASP A 181 15.77 -20.13 24.24
CA ASP A 181 17.04 -19.38 24.32
C ASP A 181 17.65 -19.07 22.96
N CYS A 182 17.17 -19.73 21.89
CA CYS A 182 17.67 -19.46 20.54
C CYS A 182 17.06 -18.20 19.95
N PRO A 183 17.85 -17.28 19.35
CA PRO A 183 17.33 -16.09 18.68
C PRO A 183 16.35 -16.39 17.54
N GLY A 184 16.48 -17.56 16.91
CA GLY A 184 15.59 -18.02 15.85
C GLY A 184 14.61 -19.10 16.34
N ARG A 185 13.33 -18.81 16.39
CA ARG A 185 12.31 -19.79 16.79
C ARG A 185 12.26 -21.01 15.89
N TRP A 186 12.37 -20.79 14.56
CA TRP A 186 12.46 -21.83 13.55
C TRP A 186 13.79 -21.71 12.82
N VAL A 187 14.55 -22.77 12.72
CA VAL A 187 15.85 -22.79 12.00
C VAL A 187 15.84 -23.93 11.00
N GLY A 188 16.14 -23.59 9.74
CA GLY A 188 16.26 -24.56 8.64
C GLY A 188 17.68 -25.13 8.51
N LEU A 189 17.80 -26.13 7.66
CA LEU A 189 19.10 -26.66 7.22
C LEU A 189 19.82 -25.65 6.30
N ARG A 190 21.15 -25.67 6.30
CA ARG A 190 21.96 -24.93 5.31
C ARG A 190 21.81 -25.61 3.95
N ASN A 191 21.71 -24.82 2.91
CA ASN A 191 21.67 -25.35 1.55
C ASN A 191 22.98 -26.08 1.24
N PRO A 192 22.94 -27.24 0.57
CA PRO A 192 24.11 -27.85 -0.01
C PRO A 192 24.74 -27.00 -1.12
N ASP A 193 26.02 -27.16 -1.39
CA ASP A 193 26.70 -26.41 -2.44
C ASP A 193 26.02 -26.61 -3.81
N GLY A 194 25.64 -25.50 -4.45
CA GLY A 194 24.96 -25.51 -5.76
C GLY A 194 23.54 -26.02 -5.75
N HIS A 195 22.96 -26.38 -4.58
CA HIS A 195 21.59 -26.88 -4.46
C HIS A 195 20.80 -26.12 -3.40
N ARG A 196 19.49 -26.26 -3.44
CA ARG A 196 18.56 -25.73 -2.43
C ARG A 196 17.62 -26.79 -1.90
N TRP A 197 17.22 -26.68 -0.65
CA TRP A 197 16.10 -27.42 -0.09
C TRP A 197 14.78 -26.89 -0.66
N ALA A 198 13.73 -27.74 -0.62
CA ALA A 198 12.42 -27.35 -1.09
C ALA A 198 11.89 -26.08 -0.39
N LEU A 199 11.12 -25.28 -1.13
CA LEU A 199 10.49 -24.06 -0.64
C LEU A 199 9.16 -24.33 0.07
N TYR A 200 8.70 -25.58 0.04
CA TYR A 200 7.43 -26.04 0.61
C TYR A 200 7.60 -27.40 1.28
N GLY A 201 6.58 -27.80 2.04
CA GLY A 201 6.45 -29.14 2.61
C GLY A 201 4.99 -29.58 2.57
N VAL A 202 4.75 -30.85 2.21
CA VAL A 202 3.43 -31.48 2.17
C VAL A 202 3.22 -32.32 3.43
N PHE A 203 2.09 -32.12 4.09
CA PHE A 203 1.63 -32.88 5.26
C PHE A 203 0.28 -33.52 4.91
N ARG A 204 0.21 -34.84 5.01
CA ARG A 204 -1.03 -35.58 4.73
C ARG A 204 -1.87 -35.69 5.98
N GLY A 205 -3.14 -35.31 5.89
CA GLY A 205 -4.11 -35.44 6.95
C GLY A 205 -4.95 -36.71 6.81
N SER A 206 -5.45 -37.22 7.94
CA SER A 206 -6.24 -38.45 7.98
C SER A 206 -7.73 -38.26 7.70
N GLY A 207 -8.21 -36.99 7.54
CA GLY A 207 -9.66 -36.66 7.48
C GLY A 207 -10.34 -36.82 6.15
N GLY A 208 -9.59 -36.94 5.04
CA GLY A 208 -10.15 -37.10 3.68
C GLY A 208 -11.09 -36.00 3.21
N TYR A 209 -10.90 -34.77 3.64
CA TYR A 209 -11.84 -33.65 3.37
C TYR A 209 -11.83 -33.12 1.93
N GLY A 210 -10.95 -33.61 1.06
CA GLY A 210 -10.87 -33.19 -0.35
C GLY A 210 -10.35 -31.76 -0.58
N ALA A 211 -10.00 -31.05 0.49
CA ALA A 211 -9.41 -29.72 0.43
C ALA A 211 -7.98 -29.76 0.96
N THR A 212 -7.08 -29.03 0.30
CA THR A 212 -5.70 -28.81 0.75
C THR A 212 -5.54 -27.40 1.30
N ILE A 213 -5.10 -27.29 2.57
CA ILE A 213 -4.83 -25.99 3.20
C ILE A 213 -3.40 -25.59 2.88
N VAL A 214 -3.19 -24.35 2.42
CA VAL A 214 -1.84 -23.78 2.19
C VAL A 214 -1.55 -22.73 3.24
N THR A 215 -0.42 -22.85 3.94
CA THR A 215 -0.02 -21.98 5.07
C THR A 215 1.33 -21.32 4.86
N GLU A 216 1.59 -20.22 5.58
CA GLU A 216 2.85 -19.47 5.50
C GLU A 216 4.02 -20.08 6.27
N GLY A 217 3.74 -21.03 7.16
CA GLY A 217 4.77 -21.57 8.02
C GLY A 217 4.41 -22.91 8.66
N PRO A 218 5.40 -23.57 9.29
CA PRO A 218 5.19 -24.91 9.86
C PRO A 218 4.26 -24.93 11.08
N SER A 219 4.16 -23.85 11.85
CA SER A 219 3.24 -23.79 13.01
C SER A 219 1.78 -23.96 12.59
N ASP A 220 1.40 -23.26 11.54
CA ASP A 220 0.03 -23.25 11.01
C ASP A 220 -0.26 -24.55 10.27
N ALA A 221 0.76 -25.08 9.55
CA ALA A 221 0.65 -26.38 8.90
C ALA A 221 0.38 -27.50 9.91
N LEU A 222 1.15 -27.56 11.00
CA LEU A 222 0.96 -28.56 12.06
C LEU A 222 -0.39 -28.40 12.76
N THR A 223 -0.86 -27.16 12.91
CA THR A 223 -2.18 -26.88 13.49
C THR A 223 -3.33 -27.37 12.57
N ALA A 224 -3.22 -27.18 11.28
CA ALA A 224 -4.25 -27.59 10.32
C ALA A 224 -4.25 -29.11 10.06
N VAL A 225 -3.06 -29.74 9.98
CA VAL A 225 -2.98 -31.20 9.78
C VAL A 225 -3.47 -31.98 11.01
N ALA A 226 -3.34 -31.42 12.22
CA ALA A 226 -3.90 -31.99 13.43
C ALA A 226 -5.43 -32.15 13.38
N LEU A 227 -6.11 -31.36 12.54
CA LEU A 227 -7.54 -31.44 12.27
C LEU A 227 -7.89 -32.40 11.12
N GLY A 228 -6.91 -33.13 10.57
CA GLY A 228 -7.08 -34.12 9.51
C GLY A 228 -7.08 -33.57 8.08
N TYR A 229 -6.74 -32.30 7.85
CA TYR A 229 -6.62 -31.74 6.51
C TYR A 229 -5.28 -32.08 5.87
N ASP A 230 -5.25 -32.25 4.55
CA ASP A 230 -4.02 -32.17 3.78
C ASP A 230 -3.52 -30.73 3.81
N VAL A 231 -2.22 -30.57 4.03
CA VAL A 231 -1.61 -29.24 4.18
C VAL A 231 -0.36 -29.11 3.33
N VAL A 232 -0.21 -27.96 2.69
CA VAL A 232 1.04 -27.53 2.05
C VAL A 232 1.54 -26.29 2.79
N MET A 233 2.72 -26.41 3.39
CA MET A 233 3.39 -25.30 4.04
C MET A 233 4.35 -24.64 3.06
N VAL A 234 4.35 -23.32 2.99
CA VAL A 234 5.36 -22.51 2.29
C VAL A 234 6.38 -21.99 3.32
N ARG A 235 7.67 -21.99 2.97
CA ARG A 235 8.76 -21.59 3.89
C ARG A 235 8.88 -20.08 4.10
N GLY A 236 7.78 -19.35 4.07
CA GLY A 236 7.67 -17.92 4.35
C GLY A 236 6.93 -17.16 3.27
N ALA A 237 6.18 -16.15 3.69
CA ALA A 237 5.29 -15.34 2.86
C ALA A 237 5.95 -14.73 1.61
N SER A 238 7.23 -14.35 1.72
CA SER A 238 7.98 -13.74 0.61
C SER A 238 8.17 -14.65 -0.60
N LEU A 239 8.03 -15.97 -0.43
CA LEU A 239 8.22 -16.97 -1.48
C LEU A 239 6.96 -17.20 -2.33
N ALA A 240 5.78 -16.77 -1.89
CA ALA A 240 4.49 -17.05 -2.53
C ALA A 240 4.40 -16.68 -4.03
N GLY A 241 5.20 -15.73 -4.49
CA GLY A 241 5.27 -15.32 -5.90
C GLY A 241 6.45 -15.87 -6.67
N SER A 242 7.25 -16.80 -6.10
CA SER A 242 8.40 -17.33 -6.83
C SER A 242 7.95 -18.32 -7.91
N PRO A 243 8.44 -18.19 -9.15
CA PRO A 243 8.02 -19.06 -10.26
C PRO A 243 8.25 -20.55 -10.00
N GLU A 244 9.35 -20.86 -9.27
CA GLU A 244 9.69 -22.25 -8.93
C GLU A 244 8.70 -22.85 -7.96
N LEU A 245 8.34 -22.12 -6.90
CA LEU A 245 7.34 -22.58 -5.93
C LEU A 245 6.00 -22.77 -6.58
N VAL A 246 5.53 -21.77 -7.33
CA VAL A 246 4.22 -21.81 -8.00
C VAL A 246 4.12 -23.01 -8.95
N ARG A 247 5.17 -23.25 -9.78
CA ARG A 247 5.23 -24.41 -10.69
C ARG A 247 5.15 -25.74 -9.91
N ASP A 248 5.95 -25.87 -8.85
CA ASP A 248 6.03 -27.10 -8.06
C ASP A 248 4.70 -27.38 -7.34
N LEU A 249 4.05 -26.32 -6.81
CA LEU A 249 2.71 -26.43 -6.19
C LEU A 249 1.62 -26.73 -7.21
N ALA A 250 1.66 -26.10 -8.37
CA ALA A 250 0.67 -26.31 -9.42
C ALA A 250 0.63 -27.77 -9.90
N TYR A 251 1.80 -28.44 -9.95
CA TYR A 251 1.87 -29.85 -10.29
C TYR A 251 1.15 -30.73 -9.25
N GLY A 252 1.39 -30.51 -7.97
CA GLY A 252 0.86 -31.35 -6.91
C GLY A 252 -0.55 -31.03 -6.43
N LEU A 253 -1.03 -29.79 -6.68
CA LEU A 253 -2.34 -29.32 -6.24
C LEU A 253 -3.42 -29.45 -7.33
N LYS A 254 -3.07 -29.96 -8.51
CA LYS A 254 -4.01 -30.14 -9.62
C LYS A 254 -5.14 -31.09 -9.23
N GLY A 255 -6.39 -30.62 -9.35
CA GLY A 255 -7.58 -31.42 -9.06
C GLY A 255 -8.00 -31.43 -7.59
N THR A 256 -7.36 -30.68 -6.72
CA THR A 256 -7.76 -30.49 -5.32
C THR A 256 -8.36 -29.08 -5.10
N GLN A 257 -9.23 -28.93 -4.10
CA GLN A 257 -9.67 -27.63 -3.64
C GLN A 257 -8.54 -27.00 -2.81
N VAL A 258 -7.99 -25.87 -3.26
CA VAL A 258 -6.89 -25.19 -2.60
C VAL A 258 -7.43 -24.04 -1.76
N ILE A 259 -7.13 -24.06 -0.44
CA ILE A 259 -7.56 -23.01 0.49
C ILE A 259 -6.31 -22.43 1.16
N VAL A 260 -6.04 -21.15 0.94
CA VAL A 260 -4.93 -20.44 1.58
C VAL A 260 -5.36 -19.89 2.93
N ALA A 261 -4.61 -20.24 3.96
CA ALA A 261 -4.75 -19.73 5.31
C ALA A 261 -3.52 -18.86 5.62
N GLY A 262 -3.49 -17.66 5.06
CA GLY A 262 -2.51 -16.63 5.39
C GLY A 262 -2.82 -15.97 6.73
N ASP A 263 -1.79 -15.42 7.38
CA ASP A 263 -1.95 -14.66 8.62
C ASP A 263 -2.91 -13.48 8.41
N ASN A 264 -3.69 -13.13 9.42
CA ASN A 264 -4.63 -12.01 9.28
C ASN A 264 -3.92 -10.66 9.48
N ASP A 265 -2.95 -10.40 8.60
CA ASP A 265 -2.20 -9.14 8.51
C ASP A 265 -1.90 -8.79 7.05
N SER A 266 -1.16 -7.69 6.82
CA SER A 266 -0.80 -7.23 5.47
C SER A 266 0.13 -8.19 4.72
N ALA A 267 0.98 -8.95 5.43
CA ALA A 267 1.89 -9.93 4.83
C ALA A 267 1.12 -11.17 4.37
N GLY A 268 0.19 -11.67 5.20
CA GLY A 268 -0.66 -12.81 4.88
C GLY A 268 -1.66 -12.52 3.76
N ASN A 269 -2.18 -11.30 3.69
CA ASN A 269 -2.98 -10.87 2.54
C ASN A 269 -2.15 -10.90 1.24
N THR A 270 -0.93 -10.34 1.27
CA THR A 270 0.00 -10.35 0.13
C THR A 270 0.40 -11.77 -0.26
N PHE A 271 0.61 -12.67 0.71
CA PHE A 271 0.87 -14.09 0.50
C PHE A 271 -0.27 -14.75 -0.27
N THR A 272 -1.50 -14.56 0.21
CA THR A 272 -2.71 -15.11 -0.39
C THR A 272 -2.91 -14.60 -1.82
N GLU A 273 -2.74 -13.30 -2.05
CA GLU A 273 -2.86 -12.68 -3.38
C GLU A 273 -1.85 -13.22 -4.38
N ARG A 274 -0.56 -13.26 -4.00
CA ARG A 274 0.52 -13.72 -4.88
C ARG A 274 0.38 -15.20 -5.25
N LEU A 275 0.02 -16.03 -4.26
CA LEU A 275 -0.16 -17.45 -4.48
C LEU A 275 -1.39 -17.72 -5.36
N SER A 276 -2.49 -16.98 -5.13
CA SER A 276 -3.70 -17.06 -5.96
C SER A 276 -3.43 -16.65 -7.40
N ALA A 277 -2.69 -15.57 -7.60
CA ALA A 277 -2.31 -15.12 -8.93
C ALA A 277 -1.45 -16.17 -9.66
N GLY A 278 -0.39 -16.65 -9.00
CA GLY A 278 0.53 -17.63 -9.58
C GLY A 278 -0.14 -18.97 -9.91
N LEU A 279 -0.92 -19.53 -8.99
CA LEU A 279 -1.64 -20.79 -9.21
C LEU A 279 -2.79 -20.64 -10.22
N GLY A 280 -3.40 -19.45 -10.29
CA GLY A 280 -4.40 -19.10 -11.29
C GLY A 280 -3.87 -19.23 -12.72
N ASP A 281 -2.60 -18.90 -12.98
CA ASP A 281 -1.95 -19.07 -14.30
C ASP A 281 -1.88 -20.54 -14.73
N TYR A 282 -1.97 -21.48 -13.79
CA TYR A 282 -2.04 -22.93 -14.04
C TYR A 282 -3.47 -23.48 -13.99
N GLY A 283 -4.49 -22.61 -13.92
CA GLY A 283 -5.90 -23.00 -13.89
C GLY A 283 -6.37 -23.57 -12.55
N ILE A 284 -5.64 -23.31 -11.45
CA ILE A 284 -6.00 -23.76 -10.10
C ILE A 284 -6.74 -22.62 -9.38
N GLU A 285 -8.00 -22.88 -9.02
CA GLU A 285 -8.76 -21.94 -8.18
C GLU A 285 -8.28 -22.00 -6.74
N VAL A 286 -7.96 -20.85 -6.18
CA VAL A 286 -7.51 -20.70 -4.81
C VAL A 286 -8.58 -19.98 -4.01
N TYR A 287 -8.93 -20.52 -2.85
CA TYR A 287 -9.85 -19.93 -1.89
C TYR A 287 -9.08 -19.36 -0.70
N ALA A 288 -9.56 -18.29 -0.10
CA ALA A 288 -8.98 -17.70 1.09
C ALA A 288 -9.80 -18.04 2.32
N LEU A 289 -9.12 -18.55 3.34
CA LEU A 289 -9.66 -18.73 4.68
C LEU A 289 -9.46 -17.43 5.46
N THR A 290 -10.50 -16.95 6.12
CA THR A 290 -10.41 -15.75 6.96
C THR A 290 -10.16 -16.16 8.40
N ILE A 291 -9.02 -15.77 8.96
CA ILE A 291 -8.73 -15.90 10.40
C ILE A 291 -9.49 -14.78 11.13
N PRO A 292 -10.28 -15.10 12.19
CA PRO A 292 -11.26 -14.15 12.71
C PRO A 292 -10.70 -12.86 13.31
N ARG A 293 -9.47 -12.87 13.84
CA ARG A 293 -8.91 -11.70 14.52
C ARG A 293 -7.68 -11.18 13.79
N ALA A 294 -7.63 -9.86 13.57
CA ALA A 294 -6.49 -9.19 12.95
C ALA A 294 -5.20 -9.41 13.74
N GLY A 295 -4.11 -9.71 13.01
CA GLY A 295 -2.79 -9.99 13.57
C GLY A 295 -2.60 -11.41 14.10
N ASP A 296 -3.58 -12.31 13.95
CA ASP A 296 -3.42 -13.71 14.33
C ASP A 296 -3.00 -14.59 13.15
N ASP A 297 -2.29 -15.67 13.49
CA ASP A 297 -2.06 -16.85 12.68
C ASP A 297 -3.03 -17.99 13.11
N LEU A 298 -3.05 -19.11 12.40
CA LEU A 298 -3.90 -20.26 12.74
C LEU A 298 -3.59 -20.80 14.13
N ASN A 299 -2.33 -20.82 14.49
CA ASN A 299 -1.90 -21.32 15.78
C ASN A 299 -2.33 -20.39 16.93
N ALA A 300 -2.26 -19.07 16.75
CA ALA A 300 -2.76 -18.10 17.72
C ALA A 300 -4.28 -18.21 17.88
N TRP A 301 -5.01 -18.43 16.80
CA TRP A 301 -6.45 -18.68 16.85
C TRP A 301 -6.77 -19.93 17.67
N ARG A 302 -6.11 -21.07 17.41
CA ARG A 302 -6.27 -22.30 18.18
C ARG A 302 -5.99 -22.08 19.67
N MET A 303 -4.92 -21.39 20.01
CA MET A 303 -4.47 -21.21 21.40
C MET A 303 -5.41 -20.35 22.26
N ARG A 304 -6.38 -19.65 21.65
CA ARG A 304 -7.38 -18.87 22.39
C ARG A 304 -8.48 -19.77 22.97
N ASP A 305 -8.93 -20.75 22.20
CA ASP A 305 -9.94 -21.70 22.63
C ASP A 305 -9.72 -23.03 21.89
N THR A 306 -8.99 -23.93 22.53
CA THR A 306 -8.63 -25.23 21.97
C THR A 306 -9.82 -26.14 21.72
N ASP A 307 -10.93 -25.94 22.44
CA ASP A 307 -12.12 -26.79 22.38
C ASP A 307 -13.07 -26.31 21.27
N ALA A 308 -13.22 -24.99 21.09
CA ALA A 308 -14.06 -24.43 20.03
C ALA A 308 -13.36 -24.45 18.67
N PHE A 309 -12.04 -24.33 18.63
CA PHE A 309 -11.25 -24.17 17.42
C PHE A 309 -11.53 -25.22 16.32
N PRO A 310 -11.62 -26.53 16.58
CA PRO A 310 -11.89 -27.51 15.53
C PRO A 310 -13.18 -27.22 14.76
N SER A 311 -14.26 -26.92 15.47
CA SER A 311 -15.55 -26.63 14.85
C SER A 311 -15.57 -25.27 14.15
N GLU A 312 -14.89 -24.27 14.68
CA GLU A 312 -14.74 -22.96 14.06
C GLU A 312 -13.91 -23.03 12.78
N PHE A 313 -12.80 -23.76 12.82
CA PHE A 313 -11.93 -23.95 11.67
C PHE A 313 -12.64 -24.69 10.53
N HIS A 314 -13.34 -25.80 10.82
CA HIS A 314 -14.15 -26.51 9.83
C HIS A 314 -15.20 -25.59 9.18
N ARG A 315 -15.86 -24.75 9.97
CA ARG A 315 -16.84 -23.78 9.44
C ARG A 315 -16.17 -22.72 8.56
N ALA A 316 -14.98 -22.22 8.95
CA ALA A 316 -14.21 -21.27 8.17
C ALA A 316 -13.75 -21.88 6.82
N VAL A 317 -13.31 -23.13 6.82
CA VAL A 317 -12.96 -23.85 5.58
C VAL A 317 -14.17 -23.98 4.66
N GLN A 318 -15.34 -24.36 5.18
CA GLN A 318 -16.58 -24.45 4.39
C GLN A 318 -17.06 -23.10 3.85
N SER A 319 -16.75 -22.00 4.57
CA SER A 319 -17.12 -20.65 4.17
C SER A 319 -16.01 -19.91 3.38
N ALA A 320 -14.88 -20.55 3.12
CA ALA A 320 -13.78 -19.96 2.37
C ALA A 320 -14.23 -19.43 1.00
N ARG A 321 -13.77 -18.24 0.63
CA ARG A 321 -14.18 -17.53 -0.57
C ARG A 321 -12.98 -17.32 -1.49
N LEU A 322 -13.24 -17.22 -2.78
CA LEU A 322 -12.22 -16.79 -3.72
C LEU A 322 -11.69 -15.41 -3.33
N PRO A 323 -10.36 -15.21 -3.20
CA PRO A 323 -9.77 -13.90 -2.97
C PRO A 323 -10.19 -12.90 -4.06
N LEU A 324 -10.20 -11.61 -3.72
CA LEU A 324 -10.53 -10.55 -4.68
C LEU A 324 -9.60 -10.60 -5.90
N ALA A 325 -8.31 -10.88 -5.71
CA ALA A 325 -7.35 -11.08 -6.80
C ALA A 325 -7.70 -12.29 -7.69
N ALA A 326 -8.15 -13.41 -7.13
CA ALA A 326 -8.60 -14.57 -7.92
C ALA A 326 -9.92 -14.30 -8.66
N LYS A 327 -10.82 -13.47 -8.08
CA LYS A 327 -12.04 -13.01 -8.79
C LYS A 327 -11.68 -12.09 -9.96
N LEU A 328 -10.70 -11.21 -9.78
CA LEU A 328 -10.17 -10.36 -10.84
C LEU A 328 -9.42 -11.18 -11.90
N HIS A 329 -8.67 -12.20 -11.48
CA HIS A 329 -7.99 -13.12 -12.40
C HIS A 329 -8.97 -14.04 -13.15
N LYS A 330 -10.06 -14.48 -12.51
CA LYS A 330 -11.13 -15.22 -13.17
C LYS A 330 -11.90 -14.34 -14.15
N ALA A 331 -12.20 -13.08 -13.77
CA ALA A 331 -12.74 -12.09 -14.69
C ALA A 331 -11.75 -11.73 -15.81
N SER A 332 -10.46 -11.65 -15.50
CA SER A 332 -9.37 -11.44 -16.47
C SER A 332 -9.15 -12.68 -17.35
N ALA A 333 -9.26 -13.91 -16.81
CA ALA A 333 -9.20 -15.15 -17.56
C ALA A 333 -10.43 -15.34 -18.47
N GLU A 334 -11.62 -14.93 -18.04
CA GLU A 334 -12.81 -14.86 -18.91
C GLU A 334 -12.64 -13.79 -20.01
N ILE A 335 -11.97 -12.67 -19.71
CA ILE A 335 -11.59 -11.67 -20.70
C ILE A 335 -10.44 -12.18 -21.58
N THR A 336 -9.49 -12.93 -21.03
CA THR A 336 -8.37 -13.56 -21.76
C THR A 336 -8.87 -14.70 -22.67
N VAL A 337 -9.88 -15.46 -22.24
CA VAL A 337 -10.59 -16.45 -23.11
C VAL A 337 -11.32 -15.75 -24.25
N ARG A 338 -11.79 -14.52 -24.07
CA ARG A 338 -12.37 -13.70 -25.17
C ARG A 338 -11.32 -13.00 -26.03
N THR A 339 -10.09 -12.84 -25.58
CA THR A 339 -8.99 -12.19 -26.31
C THR A 339 -7.81 -13.13 -26.60
N GLY A 340 -7.87 -14.39 -26.19
CA GLY A 340 -6.85 -15.42 -26.50
C GLY A 340 -6.78 -15.76 -28.00
N ALA A 341 -5.60 -16.11 -28.48
CA ALA A 341 -5.37 -16.51 -29.86
C ALA A 341 -6.31 -17.64 -30.32
N ASP A 342 -6.78 -18.47 -29.38
CA ASP A 342 -7.70 -19.60 -29.65
C ASP A 342 -9.16 -19.18 -29.98
N THR A 343 -9.49 -17.89 -29.78
CA THR A 343 -10.84 -17.36 -30.07
C THR A 343 -10.90 -16.48 -31.31
N VAL A 344 -9.79 -16.36 -32.05
CA VAL A 344 -9.75 -15.54 -33.25
C VAL A 344 -10.38 -16.34 -34.44
N SER A 345 -11.23 -15.69 -35.19
CA SER A 345 -11.90 -16.29 -36.37
C SER A 345 -11.14 -16.04 -37.68
N VAL A 346 -11.42 -16.85 -38.68
CA VAL A 346 -10.91 -16.66 -40.06
C VAL A 346 -11.40 -15.33 -40.64
N ASP A 347 -12.61 -14.89 -40.27
CA ASP A 347 -13.18 -13.62 -40.74
C ASP A 347 -12.41 -12.40 -40.15
N GLU A 348 -12.01 -12.45 -38.88
CA GLU A 348 -11.14 -11.42 -38.28
C GLU A 348 -9.75 -11.41 -38.95
N GLY A 349 -9.22 -12.59 -39.36
CA GLY A 349 -7.97 -12.70 -40.10
C GLY A 349 -8.07 -12.09 -41.50
N ASN A 350 -9.16 -12.34 -42.20
CA ASN A 350 -9.43 -11.75 -43.50
C ASN A 350 -9.56 -10.23 -43.42
N GLU A 351 -10.20 -9.72 -42.37
CA GLU A 351 -10.30 -8.27 -42.08
C GLU A 351 -8.93 -7.67 -41.80
N ALA A 352 -8.11 -8.30 -40.97
CA ALA A 352 -6.75 -7.88 -40.68
C ALA A 352 -5.87 -7.82 -41.95
N ALA A 353 -5.97 -8.87 -42.79
CA ALA A 353 -5.26 -8.92 -44.08
C ALA A 353 -5.73 -7.80 -45.05
N ARG A 354 -7.03 -7.53 -45.11
CA ARG A 354 -7.62 -6.44 -45.89
C ARG A 354 -7.13 -5.08 -45.43
N ILE A 355 -7.08 -4.82 -44.10
CA ILE A 355 -6.55 -3.58 -43.50
C ILE A 355 -5.10 -3.39 -43.94
N LEU A 356 -4.25 -4.43 -43.78
CA LEU A 356 -2.83 -4.35 -44.16
C LEU A 356 -2.66 -4.05 -45.64
N ALA A 357 -3.38 -4.76 -46.52
CA ALA A 357 -3.32 -4.56 -47.96
C ALA A 357 -3.70 -3.12 -48.35
N GLY A 358 -4.72 -2.56 -47.72
CA GLY A 358 -5.14 -1.16 -47.93
C GLY A 358 -4.08 -0.12 -47.50
N LEU A 359 -3.31 -0.42 -46.45
CA LEU A 359 -2.29 0.48 -45.92
C LEU A 359 -0.93 0.34 -46.63
N MET A 360 -0.67 -0.86 -47.22
CA MET A 360 0.60 -1.14 -47.90
C MET A 360 0.88 -0.15 -49.05
N ALA A 361 -0.15 0.25 -49.79
CA ALA A 361 -0.03 1.23 -50.86
C ALA A 361 0.41 2.63 -50.37
N ARG A 362 0.14 2.94 -49.08
CA ARG A 362 0.43 4.23 -48.47
C ARG A 362 1.74 4.28 -47.69
N TYR A 363 2.05 3.22 -46.96
CA TYR A 363 3.19 3.18 -46.02
C TYR A 363 4.29 2.17 -46.44
N GLY A 364 4.07 1.34 -47.48
CA GLY A 364 4.94 0.21 -47.81
C GLY A 364 4.98 -0.84 -46.69
N GLU A 365 5.81 -1.89 -46.85
CA GLU A 365 6.08 -2.86 -45.77
C GLU A 365 6.96 -2.18 -44.68
N SER A 366 6.32 -1.66 -43.64
CA SER A 366 7.03 -0.94 -42.56
C SER A 366 6.36 -1.18 -41.19
N ASP A 367 7.12 -0.95 -40.11
CA ASP A 367 6.58 -1.01 -38.75
C ASP A 367 5.54 0.09 -38.49
N ALA A 368 5.67 1.25 -39.18
CA ALA A 368 4.63 2.30 -39.18
C ALA A 368 3.31 1.82 -39.80
N MET A 369 3.37 1.06 -40.95
CA MET A 369 2.19 0.43 -41.51
C MET A 369 1.54 -0.54 -40.54
N ASN A 370 2.33 -1.38 -39.87
CA ASN A 370 1.83 -2.34 -38.87
C ASN A 370 1.16 -1.61 -37.69
N ALA A 371 1.72 -0.45 -37.26
CA ALA A 371 1.11 0.35 -36.20
C ALA A 371 -0.26 0.92 -36.61
N HIS A 372 -0.36 1.50 -37.81
CA HIS A 372 -1.64 1.98 -38.34
C HIS A 372 -2.67 0.82 -38.57
N ALA A 373 -2.19 -0.36 -38.99
CA ALA A 373 -3.04 -1.53 -39.14
C ALA A 373 -3.61 -2.01 -37.82
N LEU A 374 -2.77 -2.06 -36.76
CA LEU A 374 -3.22 -2.43 -35.42
C LEU A 374 -4.29 -1.45 -34.92
N VAL A 375 -4.08 -0.16 -35.09
CA VAL A 375 -5.05 0.88 -34.67
C VAL A 375 -6.40 0.70 -35.38
N SER A 376 -6.35 0.45 -36.70
CA SER A 376 -7.56 0.22 -37.48
C SER A 376 -8.27 -1.06 -37.05
N TRP A 377 -7.51 -2.13 -36.79
CA TRP A 377 -8.06 -3.43 -36.38
C TRP A 377 -8.63 -3.44 -34.97
N THR A 378 -8.03 -2.65 -34.06
CA THR A 378 -8.51 -2.48 -32.69
C THR A 378 -9.59 -1.40 -32.55
N ASP A 379 -10.00 -0.76 -33.63
CA ASP A 379 -11.01 0.31 -33.65
C ASP A 379 -10.70 1.44 -32.65
N GLY A 380 -9.43 1.85 -32.60
CA GLY A 380 -8.96 2.96 -31.75
C GLY A 380 -8.90 2.65 -30.25
N ARG A 381 -9.04 1.38 -29.84
CA ARG A 381 -9.01 0.94 -28.45
C ARG A 381 -7.63 1.00 -27.78
N ILE A 382 -6.64 1.59 -28.41
CA ILE A 382 -5.30 1.78 -27.84
C ILE A 382 -4.99 3.27 -27.80
N LYS A 383 -4.50 3.74 -26.65
CA LYS A 383 -4.01 5.10 -26.45
C LYS A 383 -2.61 5.07 -25.83
N PHE A 384 -1.84 6.13 -26.02
CA PHE A 384 -0.54 6.33 -25.39
C PHE A 384 -0.44 7.74 -24.83
N ALA A 385 -0.11 7.88 -23.54
CA ALA A 385 0.14 9.16 -22.91
C ALA A 385 1.60 9.24 -22.41
N PRO A 386 2.38 10.26 -22.81
CA PRO A 386 3.75 10.45 -22.31
C PRO A 386 3.81 10.50 -20.78
N GLY A 387 4.82 9.85 -20.21
CA GLY A 387 4.99 9.75 -18.77
C GLY A 387 4.10 8.72 -18.07
N LEU A 388 3.00 8.28 -18.72
CA LEU A 388 2.09 7.26 -18.20
C LEU A 388 2.25 5.91 -18.93
N GLY A 389 2.37 5.90 -20.25
CA GLY A 389 2.46 4.67 -21.03
C GLY A 389 1.19 4.38 -21.82
N TYR A 390 1.01 3.10 -22.18
CA TYR A 390 -0.13 2.65 -22.95
C TYR A 390 -1.37 2.40 -22.13
N TYR A 391 -2.52 2.69 -22.74
CA TYR A 391 -3.87 2.38 -22.24
C TYR A 391 -4.65 1.58 -23.29
N VAL A 392 -5.40 0.59 -22.84
CA VAL A 392 -6.29 -0.22 -23.67
C VAL A 392 -7.71 -0.11 -23.14
N TRP A 393 -8.67 0.08 -24.03
CA TRP A 393 -10.09 0.09 -23.70
C TRP A 393 -10.59 -1.31 -23.43
N THR A 394 -11.12 -1.55 -22.23
CA THR A 394 -11.62 -2.86 -21.78
C THR A 394 -13.10 -3.10 -22.02
N GLY A 395 -13.79 -2.19 -22.71
CA GLY A 395 -15.25 -2.17 -22.81
C GLY A 395 -15.93 -1.41 -21.66
N ARG A 396 -15.16 -0.97 -20.65
CA ARG A 396 -15.67 -0.19 -19.50
C ARG A 396 -14.83 1.02 -19.18
N VAL A 397 -13.51 0.85 -19.15
CA VAL A 397 -12.54 1.91 -18.86
C VAL A 397 -11.26 1.70 -19.64
N TRP A 398 -10.43 2.73 -19.67
CA TRP A 398 -9.08 2.67 -20.21
C TRP A 398 -8.11 2.15 -19.14
N THR A 399 -7.55 0.98 -19.37
CA THR A 399 -6.62 0.33 -18.43
C THR A 399 -5.19 0.51 -18.89
N GLN A 400 -4.32 1.02 -18.01
CA GLN A 400 -2.90 1.18 -18.28
C GLN A 400 -2.21 -0.19 -18.34
N SER A 401 -1.73 -0.61 -19.52
CA SER A 401 -1.07 -1.90 -19.68
C SER A 401 -0.35 -2.05 -21.02
N ASP A 402 0.97 -2.13 -20.98
CA ASP A 402 1.78 -2.52 -22.14
C ASP A 402 1.55 -3.99 -22.54
N VAL A 403 1.22 -4.83 -21.54
CA VAL A 403 0.94 -6.26 -21.75
C VAL A 403 -0.32 -6.45 -22.60
N MET A 404 -1.39 -5.70 -22.31
CA MET A 404 -2.62 -5.79 -23.10
C MET A 404 -2.42 -5.32 -24.55
N VAL A 405 -1.56 -4.31 -24.78
CA VAL A 405 -1.20 -3.91 -26.15
C VAL A 405 -0.49 -5.06 -26.87
N ARG A 406 0.47 -5.72 -26.21
CA ARG A 406 1.15 -6.90 -26.78
C ARG A 406 0.18 -8.05 -27.06
N GLN A 407 -0.81 -8.28 -26.20
CA GLN A 407 -1.85 -9.27 -26.42
C GLN A 407 -2.69 -8.95 -27.67
N GLU A 408 -3.09 -7.69 -27.89
CA GLU A 408 -3.79 -7.30 -29.12
C GLU A 408 -2.90 -7.46 -30.37
N ILE A 409 -1.59 -7.18 -30.27
CA ILE A 409 -0.64 -7.43 -31.36
C ILE A 409 -0.57 -8.93 -31.67
N HIS A 410 -0.41 -9.78 -30.67
CA HIS A 410 -0.40 -11.24 -30.83
C HIS A 410 -1.71 -11.77 -31.39
N ARG A 411 -2.86 -11.22 -30.97
CA ARG A 411 -4.16 -11.57 -31.45
C ARG A 411 -4.32 -11.27 -32.96
N MET A 412 -3.87 -10.09 -33.42
CA MET A 412 -3.83 -9.74 -34.83
C MET A 412 -2.90 -10.68 -35.62
N GLY A 413 -1.73 -10.99 -35.05
CA GLY A 413 -0.80 -11.95 -35.66
C GLY A 413 -1.41 -13.35 -35.86
N ALA A 414 -2.11 -13.87 -34.85
CA ALA A 414 -2.80 -15.14 -34.89
C ALA A 414 -3.94 -15.11 -35.93
N ALA A 415 -4.71 -14.02 -36.00
CA ALA A 415 -5.76 -13.83 -36.99
C ALA A 415 -5.21 -13.90 -38.43
N LEU A 416 -4.08 -13.24 -38.69
CA LEU A 416 -3.42 -13.26 -40.01
C LEU A 416 -2.93 -14.68 -40.39
N VAL A 417 -2.40 -15.44 -39.40
CA VAL A 417 -2.00 -16.84 -39.66
C VAL A 417 -3.19 -17.68 -40.04
N LEU A 418 -4.33 -17.56 -39.36
CA LEU A 418 -5.58 -18.28 -39.67
C LEU A 418 -6.12 -17.95 -41.07
N ALA A 419 -5.96 -16.70 -41.51
CA ALA A 419 -6.32 -16.26 -42.86
C ALA A 419 -5.29 -16.65 -43.96
N GLY A 420 -4.20 -17.34 -43.58
CA GLY A 420 -3.14 -17.72 -44.53
C GLY A 420 -2.13 -16.62 -44.86
N ALA A 421 -2.24 -15.43 -44.23
CA ALA A 421 -1.34 -14.29 -44.41
C ALA A 421 -0.08 -14.43 -43.53
N THR A 422 0.63 -15.53 -43.66
CA THR A 422 1.74 -15.94 -42.76
C THR A 422 2.98 -15.03 -42.91
N LYS A 423 3.19 -14.38 -44.05
CA LYS A 423 4.29 -13.44 -44.28
C LYS A 423 4.04 -12.17 -43.45
N GLU A 424 2.86 -11.64 -43.54
CA GLU A 424 2.39 -10.43 -42.89
C GLU A 424 2.32 -10.62 -41.36
N ALA A 425 1.90 -11.80 -40.91
CA ALA A 425 1.85 -12.16 -39.49
C ALA A 425 3.21 -12.01 -38.76
N ARG A 426 4.33 -12.11 -39.48
CA ARG A 426 5.69 -11.91 -38.87
C ARG A 426 5.87 -10.54 -38.22
N GLY A 427 5.20 -9.52 -38.74
CA GLY A 427 5.22 -8.17 -38.17
C GLY A 427 4.59 -8.10 -36.76
N PHE A 428 3.76 -9.07 -36.38
CA PHE A 428 2.96 -9.12 -35.17
C PHE A 428 3.31 -10.31 -34.26
N THR A 429 4.27 -11.16 -34.66
CA THR A 429 4.65 -12.36 -33.90
C THR A 429 6.13 -12.43 -33.54
N MET A 430 7.01 -11.65 -34.20
CA MET A 430 8.43 -11.59 -33.87
C MET A 430 8.70 -10.50 -32.84
N THR A 431 9.37 -10.80 -31.74
CA THR A 431 9.62 -9.89 -30.60
C THR A 431 10.21 -8.55 -31.05
N THR A 432 11.25 -8.57 -31.90
CA THR A 432 11.89 -7.34 -32.40
C THR A 432 10.93 -6.46 -33.21
N ARG A 433 10.05 -7.08 -33.98
CA ARG A 433 9.03 -6.35 -34.76
C ARG A 433 7.92 -5.80 -33.89
N ILE A 434 7.52 -6.55 -32.85
CA ILE A 434 6.54 -6.09 -31.85
C ILE A 434 7.09 -4.86 -31.12
N ASP A 435 8.36 -4.87 -30.72
CA ASP A 435 8.99 -3.74 -30.04
C ASP A 435 9.08 -2.49 -30.94
N SER A 436 9.45 -2.68 -32.22
CA SER A 436 9.43 -1.61 -33.21
C SER A 436 8.02 -1.08 -33.46
N LEU A 437 7.04 -1.97 -33.62
CA LEU A 437 5.62 -1.60 -33.78
C LEU A 437 5.13 -0.79 -32.58
N MET A 438 5.41 -1.24 -31.36
CA MET A 438 5.04 -0.47 -30.15
C MET A 438 5.73 0.89 -30.09
N THR A 439 6.95 1.03 -30.63
CA THR A 439 7.62 2.31 -30.72
C THR A 439 6.92 3.24 -31.69
N GLU A 440 6.60 2.75 -32.90
CA GLU A 440 5.89 3.52 -33.93
C GLU A 440 4.45 3.88 -33.52
N LEU A 441 3.79 2.98 -32.80
CA LEU A 441 2.41 3.15 -32.32
C LEU A 441 2.26 4.44 -31.47
N ARG A 442 3.32 4.86 -30.75
CA ARG A 442 3.31 6.10 -29.94
C ARG A 442 3.17 7.37 -30.79
N SER A 443 3.59 7.32 -32.05
CA SER A 443 3.57 8.46 -32.97
C SER A 443 2.29 8.52 -33.82
N VAL A 444 1.42 7.51 -33.74
CA VAL A 444 0.14 7.53 -34.46
C VAL A 444 -0.79 8.58 -33.83
N PRO A 445 -1.27 9.60 -34.60
CA PRO A 445 -2.03 10.72 -34.01
C PRO A 445 -3.29 10.33 -33.23
N SER A 446 -3.98 9.26 -33.64
CA SER A 446 -5.18 8.76 -32.97
C SER A 446 -4.88 7.96 -31.69
N VAL A 447 -3.63 7.56 -31.50
CA VAL A 447 -3.14 6.83 -30.31
C VAL A 447 -2.59 7.81 -29.28
N TYR A 448 -1.87 8.83 -29.74
CA TYR A 448 -1.29 9.83 -28.85
C TYR A 448 -2.37 10.69 -28.20
N VAL A 449 -2.34 10.77 -26.87
CA VAL A 449 -3.20 11.64 -26.04
C VAL A 449 -2.38 12.30 -24.95
N SER A 450 -2.83 13.46 -24.51
CA SER A 450 -2.25 14.12 -23.34
C SER A 450 -2.72 13.39 -22.05
N ALA A 451 -1.87 13.36 -21.03
CA ALA A 451 -2.19 12.71 -19.77
C ALA A 451 -3.44 13.28 -19.05
N ASP A 452 -3.76 14.54 -19.35
CA ASP A 452 -4.93 15.25 -18.79
C ASP A 452 -6.23 15.04 -19.58
N GLU A 453 -6.19 14.32 -20.70
CA GLU A 453 -7.40 13.89 -21.39
C GLU A 453 -8.08 12.71 -20.68
N PHE A 454 -7.30 11.88 -19.94
CA PHE A 454 -7.86 10.86 -19.10
C PHE A 454 -8.49 11.47 -17.85
N ASP A 455 -9.68 10.94 -17.48
CA ASP A 455 -10.48 11.36 -16.33
C ASP A 455 -10.84 12.87 -16.34
N ALA A 456 -10.83 13.50 -17.53
CA ALA A 456 -11.10 14.92 -17.69
C ALA A 456 -12.57 15.32 -17.43
N ARG A 457 -13.45 14.34 -17.28
CA ARG A 457 -14.89 14.53 -16.98
C ARG A 457 -15.19 14.27 -15.51
N PRO A 458 -15.07 15.28 -14.65
CA PRO A 458 -15.24 15.12 -13.20
C PRO A 458 -16.68 14.73 -12.80
N ASP A 459 -17.66 15.01 -13.68
CA ASP A 459 -19.09 14.73 -13.46
C ASP A 459 -19.45 13.25 -13.66
N LEU A 460 -18.56 12.45 -14.23
CA LEU A 460 -18.82 11.06 -14.57
C LEU A 460 -18.15 10.10 -13.59
N LEU A 461 -18.88 9.07 -13.20
CA LEU A 461 -18.34 7.98 -12.36
C LEU A 461 -18.73 6.64 -12.98
N SER A 462 -17.74 5.78 -13.26
CA SER A 462 -17.96 4.47 -13.86
C SER A 462 -18.25 3.42 -12.79
N PHE A 463 -19.23 2.58 -13.07
CA PHE A 463 -19.66 1.41 -12.31
C PHE A 463 -19.62 0.16 -13.21
N ARG A 464 -19.78 -1.02 -12.63
CA ARG A 464 -19.76 -2.27 -13.41
C ARG A 464 -20.84 -2.32 -14.51
N ASN A 465 -22.03 -1.74 -14.24
CA ASN A 465 -23.20 -1.74 -15.14
C ASN A 465 -23.36 -0.47 -15.99
N GLY A 466 -22.43 0.48 -15.91
CA GLY A 466 -22.50 1.71 -16.73
C GLY A 466 -21.79 2.91 -16.11
N VAL A 467 -22.00 4.07 -16.67
CA VAL A 467 -21.48 5.35 -16.22
C VAL A 467 -22.61 6.22 -15.68
N VAL A 468 -22.44 6.77 -14.48
CA VAL A 468 -23.40 7.67 -13.84
C VAL A 468 -22.97 9.11 -14.07
N ASP A 469 -23.89 9.93 -14.53
CA ASP A 469 -23.74 11.38 -14.51
C ASP A 469 -24.13 11.92 -13.11
N LEU A 470 -23.15 12.38 -12.38
CA LEU A 470 -23.31 12.82 -10.97
C LEU A 470 -24.12 14.12 -10.85
N ARG A 471 -24.38 14.83 -11.98
CA ARG A 471 -25.26 16.02 -11.98
C ARG A 471 -26.74 15.65 -11.88
N THR A 472 -27.08 14.49 -12.42
CA THR A 472 -28.47 14.03 -12.51
C THR A 472 -28.74 12.74 -11.74
N GLY A 473 -27.73 11.90 -11.55
CA GLY A 473 -27.84 10.55 -11.00
C GLY A 473 -28.21 9.49 -12.03
N ASP A 474 -28.26 9.84 -13.32
CA ASP A 474 -28.67 8.94 -14.39
C ASP A 474 -27.54 7.99 -14.79
N LEU A 475 -27.88 6.71 -14.97
CA LEU A 475 -26.99 5.66 -15.44
C LEU A 475 -27.12 5.52 -16.97
N ARG A 476 -25.99 5.45 -17.68
CA ARG A 476 -25.92 5.18 -19.11
C ARG A 476 -24.83 4.14 -19.43
N PRO A 477 -24.86 3.54 -20.63
CA PRO A 477 -23.80 2.62 -21.06
C PRO A 477 -22.40 3.26 -21.03
N HIS A 478 -21.38 2.40 -20.93
CA HIS A 478 -19.98 2.83 -21.04
C HIS A 478 -19.69 3.34 -22.45
N ASP A 479 -18.87 4.39 -22.55
CA ASP A 479 -18.39 4.96 -23.80
C ASP A 479 -16.88 5.21 -23.69
N MET A 480 -16.11 4.74 -24.66
CA MET A 480 -14.65 4.96 -24.68
C MET A 480 -14.28 6.44 -24.82
N ALA A 481 -15.18 7.27 -25.39
CA ALA A 481 -15.00 8.71 -25.51
C ALA A 481 -15.04 9.45 -24.16
N ASP A 482 -15.51 8.82 -23.08
CA ASP A 482 -15.47 9.38 -21.73
C ASP A 482 -14.06 9.44 -21.14
N MET A 483 -13.13 8.67 -21.70
CA MET A 483 -11.72 8.61 -21.30
C MET A 483 -11.52 8.29 -19.81
N LEU A 484 -12.46 7.54 -19.20
CA LEU A 484 -12.37 7.15 -17.80
C LEU A 484 -11.37 6.00 -17.60
N THR A 485 -10.54 6.09 -16.55
CA THR A 485 -9.53 5.08 -16.23
C THR A 485 -9.89 4.22 -15.04
N THR A 486 -10.92 4.59 -14.28
CA THR A 486 -11.32 3.93 -13.04
C THR A 486 -12.78 3.55 -13.07
N THR A 487 -13.12 2.35 -12.58
CA THR A 487 -14.50 1.86 -12.42
C THR A 487 -14.69 1.25 -11.04
N LEU A 488 -15.79 1.56 -10.40
CA LEU A 488 -16.17 0.90 -9.16
C LEU A 488 -16.67 -0.52 -9.46
N PRO A 489 -16.19 -1.55 -8.74
CA PRO A 489 -16.48 -2.97 -9.05
C PRO A 489 -17.88 -3.40 -8.54
N VAL A 490 -18.84 -2.50 -8.55
CA VAL A 490 -20.22 -2.71 -8.09
C VAL A 490 -21.21 -2.19 -9.13
N ASP A 491 -22.45 -2.71 -9.10
CA ASP A 491 -23.52 -2.18 -9.91
C ASP A 491 -24.16 -0.97 -9.19
N TYR A 492 -24.42 0.09 -9.94
CA TYR A 492 -25.17 1.24 -9.43
C TYR A 492 -26.66 0.94 -9.50
N ASP A 493 -27.33 1.10 -8.36
CA ASP A 493 -28.80 1.05 -8.23
C ASP A 493 -29.28 2.32 -7.52
N PRO A 494 -29.94 3.25 -8.22
CA PRO A 494 -30.43 4.49 -7.62
C PRO A 494 -31.49 4.28 -6.55
N ALA A 495 -32.18 3.13 -6.53
CA ALA A 495 -33.22 2.78 -5.57
C ALA A 495 -32.66 2.14 -4.28
N ALA A 496 -31.38 1.76 -4.28
CA ALA A 496 -30.77 1.12 -3.13
C ALA A 496 -30.82 2.02 -1.87
N ARG A 497 -31.08 1.37 -0.73
CA ARG A 497 -31.24 2.03 0.59
C ARG A 497 -30.10 1.67 1.51
N CYS A 498 -29.81 2.55 2.48
CA CYS A 498 -28.77 2.35 3.49
C CYS A 498 -29.23 2.83 4.88
N PRO A 499 -30.28 2.22 5.46
CA PRO A 499 -30.89 2.71 6.69
C PRO A 499 -29.90 2.67 7.87
N ARG A 500 -29.03 1.66 7.98
CA ARG A 500 -28.03 1.60 9.05
C ARG A 500 -26.97 2.68 8.92
N TRP A 501 -26.55 3.00 7.69
CA TRP A 501 -25.65 4.11 7.40
C TRP A 501 -26.27 5.46 7.77
N GLU A 502 -27.51 5.72 7.34
CA GLU A 502 -28.23 6.97 7.64
C GLU A 502 -28.42 7.14 9.16
N GLN A 503 -28.73 6.06 9.86
CA GLN A 503 -28.77 6.02 11.31
C GLN A 503 -27.40 6.33 11.91
N PHE A 504 -26.33 5.70 11.45
CA PHE A 504 -24.95 5.95 11.90
C PHE A 504 -24.54 7.41 11.72
N ILE A 505 -24.82 8.01 10.56
CA ILE A 505 -24.53 9.42 10.31
C ILE A 505 -25.26 10.33 11.33
N THR A 506 -26.49 9.99 11.70
CA THR A 506 -27.25 10.71 12.72
C THR A 506 -26.67 10.49 14.12
N GLU A 507 -26.28 9.28 14.46
CA GLU A 507 -25.67 8.91 15.75
C GLU A 507 -24.35 9.66 16.01
N ILE A 508 -23.51 9.85 15.00
CA ILE A 508 -22.21 10.54 15.14
C ILE A 508 -22.34 12.07 15.19
N MET A 509 -23.53 12.62 14.86
CA MET A 509 -23.80 14.07 14.82
C MET A 509 -24.97 14.47 15.76
N PRO A 510 -24.93 14.10 17.06
CA PRO A 510 -26.04 14.33 17.98
C PRO A 510 -26.30 15.83 18.19
N GLY A 511 -27.56 16.23 18.13
CA GLY A 511 -27.99 17.63 18.31
C GLY A 511 -27.62 18.57 17.16
N MET A 512 -27.21 18.03 16.03
CA MET A 512 -26.79 18.78 14.84
C MET A 512 -27.62 18.35 13.60
N PRO A 513 -28.91 18.70 13.48
CA PRO A 513 -29.81 18.15 12.46
C PRO A 513 -29.38 18.44 11.01
N ASP A 514 -28.65 19.52 10.77
CA ASP A 514 -28.17 19.88 9.42
C ASP A 514 -26.94 19.12 8.96
N MET A 515 -26.22 18.44 9.90
CA MET A 515 -24.97 17.77 9.60
C MET A 515 -25.11 16.51 8.74
N PRO A 516 -26.14 15.64 8.91
CA PRO A 516 -26.33 14.49 8.02
C PRO A 516 -26.42 14.88 6.55
N GLY A 517 -27.22 15.87 6.21
CA GLY A 517 -27.34 16.40 4.84
C GLY A 517 -26.06 17.06 4.34
N TYR A 518 -25.32 17.75 5.22
CA TYR A 518 -24.01 18.30 4.88
C TYR A 518 -22.99 17.22 4.58
N LEU A 519 -22.88 16.18 5.41
CA LEU A 519 -21.94 15.05 5.17
C LEU A 519 -22.30 14.31 3.88
N GLN A 520 -23.58 14.21 3.54
CA GLN A 520 -24.04 13.66 2.28
C GLN A 520 -23.55 14.49 1.08
N ARG A 521 -23.76 15.83 1.10
CA ARG A 521 -23.29 16.73 0.05
C ARG A 521 -21.76 16.77 -0.04
N LEU A 522 -21.06 16.77 1.09
CA LEU A 522 -19.60 16.76 1.15
C LEU A 522 -19.03 15.47 0.54
N THR A 523 -19.61 14.32 0.86
CA THR A 523 -19.23 13.03 0.25
C THR A 523 -19.55 13.04 -1.24
N GLY A 524 -20.75 13.52 -1.59
CA GLY A 524 -21.20 13.67 -2.98
C GLY A 524 -20.26 14.58 -3.78
N TYR A 525 -19.88 15.72 -3.25
CA TYR A 525 -18.87 16.62 -3.83
C TYR A 525 -17.53 15.89 -3.99
N GLY A 526 -17.09 15.17 -2.97
CA GLY A 526 -15.83 14.44 -2.99
C GLY A 526 -15.73 13.40 -4.10
N ILE A 527 -16.82 12.72 -4.46
CA ILE A 527 -16.83 11.73 -5.54
C ILE A 527 -16.92 12.35 -6.94
N THR A 528 -17.17 13.67 -7.07
CA THR A 528 -17.28 14.33 -8.39
C THR A 528 -15.95 14.61 -9.06
N GLY A 529 -14.83 14.66 -8.36
CA GLY A 529 -13.56 15.12 -8.94
C GLY A 529 -13.46 16.63 -9.18
N HIS A 530 -14.40 17.44 -8.69
CA HIS A 530 -14.30 18.90 -8.71
C HIS A 530 -13.49 19.44 -7.54
N THR A 531 -12.75 20.52 -7.80
CA THR A 531 -12.07 21.32 -6.75
C THR A 531 -12.63 22.76 -6.67
N SER A 532 -13.86 22.97 -7.13
CA SER A 532 -14.50 24.31 -7.22
C SER A 532 -14.73 24.94 -5.85
N GLU A 533 -15.04 24.16 -4.83
CA GLU A 533 -15.22 24.63 -3.45
C GLU A 533 -13.90 25.04 -2.80
N GLN A 534 -12.76 24.64 -3.38
CA GLN A 534 -11.42 24.93 -2.87
C GLN A 534 -11.27 24.61 -1.38
N CYS A 535 -11.78 23.49 -0.92
CA CYS A 535 -11.80 23.14 0.50
C CYS A 535 -11.16 21.79 0.80
N PHE A 536 -10.86 21.59 2.05
CA PHE A 536 -10.54 20.28 2.64
C PHE A 536 -11.23 20.13 3.98
N ALA A 537 -11.61 18.91 4.31
CA ALA A 537 -12.31 18.60 5.55
C ALA A 537 -11.33 18.16 6.65
N VAL A 538 -11.50 18.68 7.85
CA VAL A 538 -10.79 18.24 9.05
C VAL A 538 -11.82 17.62 9.98
N MET A 539 -11.89 16.30 10.02
CA MET A 539 -12.72 15.53 10.93
C MET A 539 -12.03 15.45 12.30
N TRP A 540 -12.54 16.24 13.26
CA TRP A 540 -11.91 16.39 14.56
C TRP A 540 -12.75 15.85 15.70
N GLY A 541 -12.09 15.17 16.67
CA GLY A 541 -12.73 14.73 17.92
C GLY A 541 -11.89 13.75 18.71
N LYS A 542 -12.15 13.61 20.01
CA LYS A 542 -11.28 12.97 21.02
C LYS A 542 -11.21 11.41 20.99
N GLY A 543 -11.61 10.75 19.91
CA GLY A 543 -11.64 9.28 19.80
C GLY A 543 -13.00 8.67 20.16
N ALA A 544 -13.23 7.40 19.78
CA ALA A 544 -14.46 6.63 19.95
C ALA A 544 -15.72 7.41 19.54
N ASN A 545 -15.70 8.10 18.41
CA ASN A 545 -16.72 9.03 17.93
C ASN A 545 -17.20 8.77 16.49
N GLY A 546 -16.76 7.66 15.88
CA GLY A 546 -17.19 7.25 14.56
C GLY A 546 -16.40 7.86 13.38
N LYS A 547 -15.38 8.71 13.61
CA LYS A 547 -14.55 9.28 12.51
C LYS A 547 -13.90 8.20 11.63
N SER A 548 -13.22 7.24 12.27
CA SER A 548 -12.51 6.16 11.56
C SER A 548 -13.50 5.31 10.80
N VAL A 549 -14.60 4.90 11.42
CA VAL A 549 -15.67 4.13 10.76
C VAL A 549 -16.21 4.87 9.54
N PHE A 550 -16.46 6.18 9.65
CA PHE A 550 -16.92 6.99 8.52
C PHE A 550 -15.90 6.99 7.37
N ALA A 551 -14.63 7.28 7.67
CA ALA A 551 -13.57 7.34 6.67
C ALA A 551 -13.27 5.97 6.04
N GLU A 552 -13.20 4.91 6.86
CA GLU A 552 -12.91 3.54 6.44
C GLU A 552 -14.04 2.95 5.59
N THR A 553 -15.29 3.20 5.96
CA THR A 553 -16.45 2.79 5.16
C THR A 553 -16.43 3.43 3.78
N LEU A 554 -16.20 4.76 3.69
CA LEU A 554 -16.08 5.43 2.40
C LEU A 554 -14.87 4.93 1.59
N SER A 555 -13.71 4.72 2.25
CA SER A 555 -12.51 4.19 1.60
C SER A 555 -12.73 2.79 1.05
N SER A 556 -13.44 1.94 1.77
CA SER A 556 -13.72 0.56 1.35
C SER A 556 -14.71 0.49 0.20
N ILE A 557 -15.75 1.33 0.21
CA ILE A 557 -16.81 1.34 -0.81
C ILE A 557 -16.34 2.00 -2.11
N PHE A 558 -15.59 3.11 -1.99
CA PHE A 558 -15.08 3.91 -3.11
C PHE A 558 -13.60 3.63 -3.40
N GLY A 559 -13.07 2.46 -3.01
CA GLY A 559 -11.65 2.14 -2.99
C GLY A 559 -10.89 2.52 -4.26
N GLU A 560 -11.46 2.28 -5.43
CA GLU A 560 -10.82 2.60 -6.72
C GLU A 560 -10.63 4.11 -6.99
N ILE A 561 -11.41 4.96 -6.34
CA ILE A 561 -11.31 6.42 -6.44
C ILE A 561 -10.88 7.07 -5.12
N THR A 562 -10.53 6.27 -4.12
CA THR A 562 -10.07 6.73 -2.82
C THR A 562 -8.59 6.38 -2.65
N THR A 563 -7.81 7.33 -2.20
CA THR A 563 -6.38 7.11 -1.89
C THR A 563 -6.13 7.47 -0.43
N THR A 564 -5.49 6.57 0.30
CA THR A 564 -4.99 6.88 1.64
C THR A 564 -3.54 7.34 1.54
N THR A 565 -3.21 8.46 2.18
CA THR A 565 -1.85 9.01 2.20
C THR A 565 -1.42 9.31 3.64
N PRO A 566 -0.11 9.21 3.97
CA PRO A 566 0.37 9.63 5.27
C PRO A 566 0.05 11.11 5.55
N PHE A 567 -0.33 11.43 6.76
CA PHE A 567 -0.59 12.81 7.18
C PHE A 567 0.63 13.73 6.92
N ALA A 568 1.84 13.17 7.03
CA ALA A 568 3.11 13.83 6.75
C ALA A 568 3.25 14.36 5.30
N THR A 569 2.42 13.89 4.35
CA THR A 569 2.33 14.43 2.98
C THR A 569 1.91 15.90 3.00
N PHE A 570 1.11 16.29 3.99
CA PHE A 570 0.59 17.66 4.16
C PHE A 570 1.36 18.48 5.19
N GLU A 571 2.33 17.90 5.89
CA GLU A 571 3.15 18.60 6.88
C GLU A 571 4.27 19.44 6.24
N SER A 572 4.71 20.46 6.97
CA SER A 572 5.83 21.30 6.57
C SER A 572 7.15 20.53 6.71
N LYS A 573 7.86 20.30 5.60
CA LYS A 573 9.15 19.61 5.58
C LYS A 573 10.29 20.64 5.67
N ASN A 574 11.21 20.46 6.58
CA ASN A 574 12.45 21.24 6.65
C ASN A 574 13.44 20.68 5.61
N GLY A 575 13.55 21.33 4.45
CA GLY A 575 14.54 20.99 3.42
C GLY A 575 13.96 21.10 2.00
N SER A 576 14.74 21.72 1.11
CA SER A 576 14.47 21.75 -0.33
C SER A 576 14.80 20.39 -0.93
N GLY A 577 13.84 19.61 -1.33
CA GLY A 577 14.21 18.43 -2.07
C GLY A 577 13.08 17.47 -2.38
N GLY A 578 12.81 17.34 -3.65
CA GLY A 578 12.07 16.24 -4.25
C GLY A 578 10.56 16.44 -4.23
N ILE A 579 9.98 16.26 -5.38
CA ILE A 579 8.53 16.13 -5.52
C ILE A 579 8.19 14.81 -4.86
N PRO A 580 7.38 14.82 -3.79
CA PRO A 580 7.08 13.59 -3.07
C PRO A 580 6.35 12.61 -3.98
N ASN A 581 6.79 11.37 -4.00
CA ASN A 581 6.12 10.28 -4.69
C ASN A 581 4.65 10.14 -4.24
N ASP A 582 4.38 10.52 -2.99
CA ASP A 582 3.06 10.57 -2.37
C ASP A 582 2.09 11.46 -3.15
N ILE A 583 2.55 12.61 -3.67
CA ILE A 583 1.71 13.52 -4.47
C ILE A 583 1.43 12.92 -5.87
N ALA A 584 2.37 12.17 -6.43
CA ALA A 584 2.15 11.47 -7.69
C ALA A 584 1.06 10.39 -7.57
N ALA A 585 1.00 9.72 -6.43
CA ALA A 585 0.00 8.69 -6.13
C ALA A 585 -1.43 9.24 -5.97
N LEU A 586 -1.59 10.56 -5.76
CA LEU A 586 -2.91 11.19 -5.66
C LEU A 586 -3.59 11.42 -7.02
N ARG A 587 -2.87 11.19 -8.13
CA ARG A 587 -3.47 11.31 -9.46
C ARG A 587 -4.64 10.33 -9.60
N SER A 588 -5.71 10.76 -10.23
CA SER A 588 -6.96 10.00 -10.44
C SER A 588 -7.78 9.70 -9.16
N ALA A 589 -7.30 10.08 -7.96
CA ALA A 589 -8.12 10.03 -6.77
C ALA A 589 -9.24 11.08 -6.83
N ARG A 590 -10.37 10.79 -6.17
CA ARG A 590 -11.46 11.74 -5.91
C ARG A 590 -11.65 11.99 -4.41
N LEU A 591 -11.31 11.02 -3.59
CA LEU A 591 -11.25 11.15 -2.14
C LEU A 591 -9.83 10.83 -1.67
N VAL A 592 -9.22 11.74 -0.93
CA VAL A 592 -7.92 11.54 -0.32
C VAL A 592 -8.11 11.52 1.19
N MET A 593 -7.90 10.35 1.79
CA MET A 593 -7.99 10.14 3.22
C MET A 593 -6.60 10.21 3.85
N ALA A 594 -6.48 10.93 4.96
CA ALA A 594 -5.29 10.88 5.80
C ALA A 594 -5.70 10.83 7.27
N SER A 595 -5.09 9.92 8.00
CA SER A 595 -5.35 9.74 9.42
C SER A 595 -4.09 9.90 10.23
N GLU A 596 -4.26 10.51 11.41
CA GLU A 596 -3.31 10.75 12.49
C GLU A 596 -1.92 11.25 12.07
N GLY A 597 -1.69 12.56 12.31
CA GLY A 597 -0.36 13.16 12.32
C GLY A 597 0.22 13.19 13.74
N GLU A 598 1.53 13.28 13.84
CA GLU A 598 2.18 13.58 15.10
C GLU A 598 1.71 14.96 15.61
N SER A 599 1.29 15.00 16.87
CA SER A 599 0.89 16.25 17.52
C SER A 599 2.01 17.30 17.43
N GLY A 600 1.67 18.49 16.95
CA GLY A 600 2.55 19.67 16.98
C GLY A 600 3.38 19.97 15.73
N LYS A 601 3.34 19.14 14.67
CA LYS A 601 3.97 19.52 13.39
C LYS A 601 3.07 20.48 12.60
N PRO A 602 3.61 21.60 12.10
CA PRO A 602 2.81 22.54 11.31
C PRO A 602 2.50 21.97 9.92
N MET A 603 1.30 22.24 9.44
CA MET A 603 0.88 21.89 8.07
C MET A 603 1.56 22.77 7.02
N SER A 604 1.78 22.21 5.84
CA SER A 604 2.26 22.96 4.69
C SER A 604 1.11 23.66 3.98
N GLU A 605 0.88 24.92 4.33
CA GLU A 605 -0.19 25.73 3.75
C GLU A 605 -0.09 25.86 2.24
N ALA A 606 1.15 25.98 1.71
CA ALA A 606 1.40 26.05 0.29
C ALA A 606 0.99 24.75 -0.45
N VAL A 607 1.26 23.58 0.16
CA VAL A 607 0.85 22.30 -0.41
C VAL A 607 -0.68 22.18 -0.38
N LEU A 608 -1.33 22.47 0.74
CA LEU A 608 -2.78 22.40 0.86
C LEU A 608 -3.48 23.37 -0.12
N LYS A 609 -3.01 24.62 -0.22
CA LYS A 609 -3.57 25.61 -1.17
C LYS A 609 -3.44 25.14 -2.63
N ARG A 610 -2.29 24.58 -2.99
CA ARG A 610 -2.04 24.04 -4.33
C ARG A 610 -2.91 22.83 -4.63
N LEU A 611 -3.02 21.87 -3.69
CA LEU A 611 -3.76 20.62 -3.89
C LEU A 611 -5.29 20.80 -3.84
N THR A 612 -5.79 21.85 -3.19
CA THR A 612 -7.22 22.20 -3.14
C THR A 612 -7.61 23.27 -4.16
N GLY A 613 -6.65 23.78 -4.91
CA GLY A 613 -6.87 24.81 -5.95
C GLY A 613 -7.09 24.21 -7.33
N LYS A 614 -7.08 25.10 -8.32
CA LYS A 614 -7.10 24.74 -9.76
C LYS A 614 -5.71 24.68 -10.37
N ASP A 615 -4.67 24.81 -9.55
CA ASP A 615 -3.28 24.82 -10.02
C ASP A 615 -2.86 23.43 -10.48
N ARG A 616 -2.17 23.37 -11.62
CA ARG A 616 -1.60 22.11 -12.10
C ARG A 616 -0.43 21.70 -11.20
N VAL A 617 -0.35 20.44 -10.89
CA VAL A 617 0.69 19.86 -10.06
C VAL A 617 1.61 19.00 -10.91
N THR A 618 2.89 19.34 -10.93
CA THR A 618 3.92 18.50 -11.57
C THR A 618 4.44 17.49 -10.55
N ALA A 619 4.40 16.23 -10.90
CA ALA A 619 4.84 15.12 -10.08
C ALA A 619 5.54 14.06 -10.94
N ARG A 620 6.17 13.08 -10.29
CA ARG A 620 6.71 11.88 -10.96
C ARG A 620 6.69 10.70 -10.01
N PHE A 621 6.50 9.51 -10.55
CA PHE A 621 6.82 8.28 -9.84
C PHE A 621 8.34 8.07 -9.81
N LEU A 622 8.81 7.30 -8.83
CA LEU A 622 10.24 6.98 -8.72
C LEU A 622 10.74 6.35 -10.04
N ASN A 623 11.84 6.87 -10.57
CA ASN A 623 12.45 6.44 -11.84
C ASN A 623 11.55 6.59 -13.09
N LYS A 624 10.53 7.44 -13.05
CA LYS A 624 9.70 7.79 -14.21
C LYS A 624 9.89 9.26 -14.59
N GLU A 625 9.45 9.62 -15.80
CA GLU A 625 9.42 11.00 -16.27
C GLU A 625 8.39 11.82 -15.49
N PHE A 626 8.56 13.15 -15.53
CA PHE A 626 7.61 14.08 -14.94
C PHE A 626 6.32 14.10 -15.75
N PHE A 627 5.19 14.12 -15.04
CA PHE A 627 3.89 14.42 -15.60
C PHE A 627 3.22 15.54 -14.81
N THR A 628 2.28 16.21 -15.45
CA THR A 628 1.50 17.29 -14.83
C THR A 628 0.03 16.89 -14.83
N TYR A 629 -0.65 17.06 -13.69
CA TYR A 629 -2.07 16.80 -13.58
C TYR A 629 -2.78 17.90 -12.79
N GLN A 630 -4.08 18.04 -12.96
CA GLN A 630 -4.91 18.88 -12.14
C GLN A 630 -5.49 18.04 -10.99
N PRO A 631 -5.44 18.51 -9.73
CA PRO A 631 -6.09 17.80 -8.63
C PRO A 631 -7.60 17.65 -8.87
N THR A 632 -8.11 16.45 -8.58
CA THR A 632 -9.51 16.06 -8.78
C THR A 632 -10.12 15.47 -7.50
N PHE A 633 -9.61 15.84 -6.33
CA PHE A 633 -9.96 15.20 -5.07
C PHE A 633 -10.31 16.17 -3.96
N LEU A 634 -11.16 15.69 -3.07
CA LEU A 634 -11.40 16.26 -1.76
C LEU A 634 -10.46 15.60 -0.74
N ILE A 635 -9.71 16.42 0.01
CA ILE A 635 -8.86 15.92 1.11
C ILE A 635 -9.71 15.86 2.39
N MET A 636 -9.68 14.72 3.08
CA MET A 636 -10.36 14.49 4.35
C MET A 636 -9.33 14.02 5.39
N LEU A 637 -9.05 14.86 6.37
CA LEU A 637 -8.08 14.63 7.43
C LEU A 637 -8.80 14.15 8.69
N ALA A 638 -8.60 12.91 9.11
CA ALA A 638 -9.13 12.38 10.37
C ALA A 638 -8.09 12.55 11.48
N THR A 639 -8.40 13.32 12.51
CA THR A 639 -7.43 13.64 13.58
C THR A 639 -8.07 13.83 14.94
N ASN A 640 -7.32 13.48 15.99
CA ASN A 640 -7.68 13.75 17.38
C ASN A 640 -7.21 15.13 17.86
N HIS A 641 -6.22 15.69 17.17
CA HIS A 641 -5.65 17.01 17.45
C HIS A 641 -5.89 17.95 16.28
N LYS A 642 -6.29 19.19 16.56
CA LYS A 642 -6.42 20.19 15.50
C LYS A 642 -5.04 20.43 14.86
N PRO A 643 -4.86 20.28 13.53
CA PRO A 643 -3.58 20.55 12.87
C PRO A 643 -3.10 21.99 13.12
N SER A 644 -1.78 22.20 13.23
CA SER A 644 -1.24 23.54 13.46
C SER A 644 -1.06 24.29 12.12
N PHE A 645 -1.63 25.49 12.02
CA PHE A 645 -1.40 26.44 10.94
C PHE A 645 -0.69 27.69 11.47
N ARG A 646 0.26 28.20 10.71
CA ARG A 646 1.07 29.37 11.12
C ARG A 646 0.47 30.70 10.63
N SER A 647 -0.23 30.68 9.53
CA SER A 647 -0.78 31.89 8.90
C SER A 647 -2.24 32.10 9.30
N GLN A 648 -2.64 33.38 9.43
CA GLN A 648 -4.03 33.80 9.53
C GLN A 648 -4.63 34.20 8.17
N ASP A 649 -3.93 33.88 7.08
CA ASP A 649 -4.31 34.20 5.72
C ASP A 649 -5.70 33.65 5.37
N GLU A 650 -6.56 34.55 4.88
CA GLU A 650 -7.92 34.24 4.45
C GLU A 650 -7.97 33.17 3.37
N GLY A 651 -6.94 33.16 2.47
CA GLY A 651 -6.82 32.17 1.43
C GLY A 651 -6.69 30.73 1.95
N LEU A 652 -6.15 30.52 3.15
CA LEU A 652 -6.11 29.23 3.83
C LEU A 652 -7.44 28.93 4.55
N TRP A 653 -7.86 29.87 5.44
CA TRP A 653 -8.98 29.62 6.36
C TRP A 653 -10.32 29.41 5.68
N ARG A 654 -10.59 30.03 4.54
CA ARG A 654 -11.78 29.76 3.72
C ARG A 654 -11.83 28.32 3.18
N ARG A 655 -10.66 27.65 3.12
CA ARG A 655 -10.53 26.26 2.64
C ARG A 655 -10.75 25.22 3.72
N VAL A 656 -10.55 25.60 4.97
CA VAL A 656 -10.70 24.68 6.11
C VAL A 656 -12.17 24.46 6.41
N LYS A 657 -12.62 23.21 6.44
CA LYS A 657 -13.95 22.78 6.90
C LYS A 657 -13.75 21.90 8.12
N LEU A 658 -13.81 22.49 9.34
CA LEU A 658 -13.69 21.72 10.57
C LEU A 658 -15.02 21.05 10.91
N ILE A 659 -15.04 19.73 10.87
CA ILE A 659 -16.22 18.90 11.17
C ILE A 659 -16.06 18.34 12.58
N PRO A 660 -16.86 18.81 13.56
CA PRO A 660 -16.71 18.43 14.96
C PRO A 660 -17.46 17.11 15.26
N PHE A 661 -16.71 16.03 15.48
CA PHE A 661 -17.25 14.74 15.96
C PHE A 661 -17.30 14.76 17.49
N LYS A 662 -18.38 15.26 18.05
CA LYS A 662 -18.57 15.49 19.50
C LYS A 662 -19.10 14.26 20.25
N ARG A 663 -19.62 13.24 19.54
CA ARG A 663 -20.13 12.01 20.16
C ARG A 663 -18.97 11.22 20.78
N TYR A 664 -19.24 10.57 21.90
CA TYR A 664 -18.41 9.52 22.46
C TYR A 664 -19.26 8.26 22.63
N PHE A 665 -18.83 7.16 22.05
CA PHE A 665 -19.47 5.86 22.20
C PHE A 665 -18.79 5.09 23.35
N ALA A 666 -19.51 4.91 24.44
CA ALA A 666 -19.04 4.09 25.56
C ALA A 666 -18.88 2.61 25.11
N PRO A 667 -18.06 1.82 25.77
CA PRO A 667 -17.81 0.43 25.36
C PRO A 667 -19.06 -0.42 25.14
N HIS A 668 -20.10 -0.22 25.96
CA HIS A 668 -21.37 -0.95 25.88
C HIS A 668 -22.31 -0.43 24.76
N GLU A 669 -22.02 0.73 24.17
CA GLU A 669 -22.79 1.31 23.05
C GLU A 669 -22.17 0.93 21.70
N ARG A 670 -20.98 0.33 21.69
CA ARG A 670 -20.24 0.03 20.46
C ARG A 670 -20.81 -1.21 19.79
N ASP A 671 -21.17 -1.04 18.54
CA ASP A 671 -21.57 -2.14 17.66
C ASP A 671 -20.31 -2.71 16.99
N TYR A 672 -19.83 -3.86 17.46
CA TYR A 672 -18.61 -4.50 16.94
C TYR A 672 -18.80 -5.08 15.53
N ASP A 673 -20.02 -5.28 15.09
CA ASP A 673 -20.37 -5.75 13.74
C ASP A 673 -20.73 -4.59 12.79
N LEU A 674 -20.52 -3.35 13.20
CA LEU A 674 -20.96 -2.17 12.45
C LEU A 674 -20.34 -2.14 11.05
N ASP A 675 -19.06 -2.42 10.91
CA ASP A 675 -18.36 -2.41 9.62
C ASP A 675 -19.00 -3.41 8.65
N ALA A 676 -19.29 -4.63 9.11
CA ALA A 676 -19.95 -5.65 8.29
C ALA A 676 -21.37 -5.22 7.87
N LYS A 677 -22.13 -4.58 8.79
CA LYS A 677 -23.47 -4.07 8.51
C LYS A 677 -23.45 -2.95 7.48
N LEU A 678 -22.48 -2.02 7.60
CA LEU A 678 -22.31 -0.91 6.65
C LEU A 678 -21.85 -1.42 5.29
N MET A 679 -20.93 -2.38 5.23
CA MET A 679 -20.50 -2.98 3.99
C MET A 679 -21.63 -3.76 3.27
N ALA A 680 -22.54 -4.36 4.01
CA ALA A 680 -23.74 -4.98 3.44
C ALA A 680 -24.68 -3.96 2.77
N GLU A 681 -24.61 -2.69 3.16
CA GLU A 681 -25.38 -1.58 2.57
C GLU A 681 -24.62 -0.80 1.49
N SER A 682 -23.49 -1.30 0.98
CA SER A 682 -22.57 -0.60 0.04
C SER A 682 -23.32 0.03 -1.16
N ALA A 683 -24.23 -0.70 -1.79
CA ALA A 683 -25.03 -0.17 -2.92
C ALA A 683 -25.90 1.03 -2.50
N GLY A 684 -26.49 0.97 -1.30
CA GLY A 684 -27.26 2.07 -0.74
C GLY A 684 -26.43 3.29 -0.39
N ILE A 685 -25.21 3.08 0.16
CA ILE A 685 -24.27 4.15 0.50
C ILE A 685 -23.77 4.84 -0.77
N ILE A 686 -23.51 4.08 -1.83
CA ILE A 686 -23.18 4.64 -3.16
C ILE A 686 -24.34 5.51 -3.67
N ALA A 687 -25.57 5.00 -3.65
CA ALA A 687 -26.74 5.76 -4.07
C ALA A 687 -26.95 7.02 -3.20
N TRP A 688 -26.69 6.92 -1.90
CA TRP A 688 -26.73 8.05 -0.96
C TRP A 688 -25.69 9.11 -1.32
N ALA A 689 -24.44 8.73 -1.66
CA ALA A 689 -23.39 9.65 -2.07
C ALA A 689 -23.70 10.30 -3.43
N VAL A 690 -24.24 9.55 -4.39
CA VAL A 690 -24.68 10.10 -5.70
C VAL A 690 -25.82 11.12 -5.49
N ARG A 691 -26.82 10.83 -4.64
CA ARG A 691 -27.84 11.83 -4.27
C ARG A 691 -27.22 13.08 -3.64
N GLY A 692 -26.15 12.89 -2.83
CA GLY A 692 -25.38 14.00 -2.28
C GLY A 692 -24.67 14.84 -3.34
N ALA A 693 -24.14 14.21 -4.40
CA ALA A 693 -23.57 14.91 -5.53
C ALA A 693 -24.61 15.73 -6.29
N VAL A 694 -25.76 15.13 -6.62
CA VAL A 694 -26.89 15.83 -7.27
C VAL A 694 -27.35 17.03 -6.43
N ASP A 695 -27.45 16.87 -5.11
CA ASP A 695 -27.84 17.97 -4.20
C ASP A 695 -26.74 19.06 -4.17
N TRP A 696 -25.47 18.69 -4.15
CA TRP A 696 -24.37 19.65 -4.23
C TRP A 696 -24.39 20.46 -5.55
N TYR A 697 -24.62 19.83 -6.70
CA TYR A 697 -24.73 20.55 -7.98
C TYR A 697 -25.87 21.59 -7.97
N ARG A 698 -26.95 21.31 -7.27
CA ARG A 698 -28.11 22.21 -7.18
C ARG A 698 -27.90 23.34 -6.17
N ASN A 699 -27.29 23.04 -5.04
CA ASN A 699 -27.36 23.91 -3.86
C ASN A 699 -25.97 24.32 -3.33
N GLY A 700 -24.87 23.71 -3.81
CA GLY A 700 -23.52 23.85 -3.24
C GLY A 700 -23.39 23.14 -1.90
N LEU A 701 -22.23 23.27 -1.23
CA LEU A 701 -21.97 22.59 0.05
C LEU A 701 -22.86 23.07 1.18
N GLN A 702 -23.18 24.37 1.25
CA GLN A 702 -23.98 25.01 2.31
C GLN A 702 -23.47 24.63 3.71
N ASP A 703 -22.31 25.19 4.08
CA ASP A 703 -21.71 24.92 5.40
C ASP A 703 -22.71 25.17 6.53
N PRO A 704 -23.06 24.19 7.39
CA PRO A 704 -24.00 24.39 8.49
C PRO A 704 -23.35 25.15 9.65
N GLY A 705 -24.18 25.64 10.57
CA GLY A 705 -23.75 26.38 11.76
C GLY A 705 -22.62 25.69 12.53
N PRO A 706 -22.71 24.39 12.86
CA PRO A 706 -21.69 23.65 13.56
C PRO A 706 -20.31 23.69 12.88
N VAL A 707 -20.25 23.60 11.55
CA VAL A 707 -18.99 23.66 10.78
C VAL A 707 -18.42 25.06 10.77
N ARG A 708 -19.26 26.08 10.48
CA ARG A 708 -18.83 27.49 10.47
C ARG A 708 -18.29 27.93 11.83
N ASN A 709 -19.01 27.59 12.90
CA ASN A 709 -18.63 27.98 14.26
C ASN A 709 -17.35 27.26 14.71
N ALA A 710 -17.25 25.95 14.44
CA ALA A 710 -16.05 25.18 14.78
C ALA A 710 -14.82 25.66 13.99
N THR A 711 -14.98 26.00 12.72
CA THR A 711 -13.88 26.54 11.88
C THR A 711 -13.46 27.92 12.36
N LYS A 712 -14.44 28.78 12.73
CA LYS A 712 -14.17 30.11 13.29
C LYS A 712 -13.40 30.00 14.62
N GLU A 713 -13.90 29.20 15.56
CA GLU A 713 -13.22 28.95 16.85
C GLU A 713 -11.81 28.37 16.64
N TYR A 714 -11.65 27.47 15.67
CA TYR A 714 -10.37 26.91 15.33
C TYR A 714 -9.38 27.96 14.83
N ARG A 715 -9.83 28.86 13.95
CA ARG A 715 -9.03 30.00 13.48
C ARG A 715 -8.60 30.90 14.64
N GLU A 716 -9.55 31.28 15.50
CA GLU A 716 -9.31 32.15 16.66
C GLU A 716 -8.32 31.50 17.63
N THR A 717 -8.48 30.20 17.95
CA THR A 717 -7.55 29.48 18.85
C THR A 717 -6.19 29.18 18.24
N SER A 718 -6.08 29.21 16.91
CA SER A 718 -4.81 29.03 16.17
C SER A 718 -4.06 30.35 15.99
N ASP A 719 -4.65 31.47 16.38
CA ASP A 719 -4.00 32.76 16.29
C ASP A 719 -2.99 32.94 17.44
N THR A 720 -1.72 32.67 17.16
CA THR A 720 -0.61 32.81 18.10
C THR A 720 -0.27 34.26 18.45
N LEU A 721 -0.88 35.25 17.76
CA LEU A 721 -0.80 36.67 18.10
C LEU A 721 -2.02 37.18 18.86
N ALA A 722 -3.06 36.35 19.03
CA ALA A 722 -4.20 36.73 19.85
C ALA A 722 -3.74 37.04 21.27
N GLY A 723 -4.16 38.17 21.80
CA GLY A 723 -3.67 38.71 23.08
C GLY A 723 -2.49 39.66 22.96
N PHE A 724 -1.65 39.57 21.89
CA PHE A 724 -0.67 40.59 21.55
C PHE A 724 -1.24 41.61 20.56
N PHE A 725 -1.93 41.17 19.53
CA PHE A 725 -2.61 42.02 18.56
C PHE A 725 -4.09 41.60 18.47
N PRO A 726 -5.09 42.50 18.74
CA PRO A 726 -4.94 43.96 18.87
C PRO A 726 -4.77 44.50 20.30
N ASP A 727 -4.50 43.68 21.31
CA ASP A 727 -4.62 44.11 22.71
C ASP A 727 -3.43 44.93 23.20
N ILE A 728 -2.19 44.51 22.89
CA ILE A 728 -0.95 45.19 23.26
C ILE A 728 -0.47 46.07 22.11
N LEU A 729 -0.40 45.52 20.88
CA LEU A 729 -0.13 46.30 19.67
C LEU A 729 -1.48 46.69 19.04
N ARG A 730 -1.98 47.87 19.33
CA ARG A 730 -3.35 48.32 18.95
C ARG A 730 -3.37 49.03 17.60
N PRO A 731 -4.33 48.68 16.69
CA PRO A 731 -4.59 49.50 15.52
C PRO A 731 -5.16 50.88 15.93
N THR A 732 -4.63 51.93 15.33
CA THR A 732 -5.07 53.31 15.65
C THR A 732 -5.87 53.96 14.54
N GLY A 733 -5.86 53.44 13.37
CA GLY A 733 -6.48 54.05 12.18
C GLY A 733 -5.75 55.35 11.71
N ASP A 734 -4.74 55.77 12.42
CA ASP A 734 -3.94 56.94 12.14
C ASP A 734 -2.56 56.59 11.55
N MET A 735 -1.79 57.58 11.13
CA MET A 735 -0.41 57.39 10.62
C MET A 735 0.61 57.23 11.78
N ASN A 736 0.17 56.79 12.97
CA ASN A 736 1.04 56.49 14.05
C ASN A 736 2.06 55.41 13.65
N ARG A 737 3.25 55.51 14.25
CA ARG A 737 4.37 54.61 13.91
C ARG A 737 4.97 54.03 15.16
N VAL A 738 5.18 52.72 15.14
CA VAL A 738 5.93 51.99 16.17
C VAL A 738 7.22 51.47 15.52
N ASP A 739 8.36 51.63 16.19
CA ASP A 739 9.60 51.03 15.75
C ASP A 739 9.44 49.51 15.73
N GLY A 740 9.88 48.87 14.67
CA GLY A 740 9.73 47.43 14.50
C GLY A 740 10.52 46.63 15.51
N THR A 741 11.64 47.19 16.02
CA THR A 741 12.44 46.56 17.08
C THR A 741 11.69 46.59 18.40
N ASP A 742 11.05 47.72 18.73
CA ASP A 742 10.28 47.87 19.97
C ASP A 742 9.05 46.98 19.96
N ALA A 743 8.35 46.92 18.82
CA ALA A 743 7.21 46.01 18.64
C ALA A 743 7.60 44.54 18.80
N TYR A 744 8.75 44.13 18.23
CA TYR A 744 9.23 42.76 18.35
C TYR A 744 9.75 42.43 19.75
N THR A 745 10.32 43.39 20.45
CA THR A 745 10.74 43.25 21.86
C THR A 745 9.50 43.04 22.72
N ALA A 746 8.51 43.90 22.60
CA ALA A 746 7.25 43.78 23.34
C ALA A 746 6.53 42.42 23.03
N TYR A 747 6.61 41.94 21.81
CA TYR A 747 6.11 40.61 21.45
C TYR A 747 6.85 39.50 22.17
N ARG A 748 8.16 39.58 22.27
CA ARG A 748 8.97 38.59 22.98
C ARG A 748 8.69 38.60 24.48
N ASP A 749 8.58 39.78 25.08
CA ASP A 749 8.27 39.94 26.49
C ASP A 749 6.87 39.38 26.82
N TRP A 750 5.90 39.64 25.95
CA TRP A 750 4.57 39.03 26.02
C TRP A 750 4.61 37.50 25.91
N CYS A 751 5.36 36.95 24.95
CA CYS A 751 5.53 35.51 24.83
C CYS A 751 6.12 34.86 26.08
N GLU A 752 7.07 35.52 26.71
CA GLU A 752 7.68 35.06 27.95
C GLU A 752 6.67 35.10 29.10
N ALA A 753 5.88 36.19 29.21
CA ALA A 753 4.81 36.34 30.20
C ALA A 753 3.71 35.28 30.05
N GLU A 754 3.35 34.91 28.80
CA GLU A 754 2.40 33.85 28.50
C GLU A 754 3.00 32.44 28.63
N GLY A 755 4.28 32.30 28.92
CA GLY A 755 4.94 31.00 29.10
C GLY A 755 5.20 30.21 27.83
N LEU A 756 5.24 30.86 26.66
CA LEU A 756 5.50 30.23 25.39
C LEU A 756 6.94 29.70 25.30
N GLN A 757 7.12 28.48 24.81
CA GLN A 757 8.46 27.91 24.64
C GLN A 757 9.21 28.59 23.49
N SER A 758 10.55 28.65 23.58
CA SER A 758 11.40 29.31 22.56
C SER A 758 11.15 28.85 21.11
N LYS A 759 10.70 27.62 20.90
CA LYS A 759 10.32 27.10 19.58
C LYS A 759 8.98 27.64 19.05
N GLU A 760 8.15 28.20 19.91
CA GLU A 760 6.82 28.76 19.59
C GLU A 760 6.91 30.26 19.31
N VAL A 761 7.98 30.92 19.79
CA VAL A 761 8.26 32.35 19.56
C VAL A 761 8.71 32.56 18.12
N TRP A 762 8.00 33.38 17.39
CA TRP A 762 8.31 33.63 16.00
C TRP A 762 9.59 34.45 15.82
N SER A 763 10.33 34.15 14.75
CA SER A 763 11.42 35.02 14.34
C SER A 763 10.87 36.40 13.91
N ARG A 764 11.72 37.43 13.99
CA ARG A 764 11.36 38.81 13.59
C ARG A 764 10.72 38.88 12.19
N THR A 765 11.20 38.09 11.25
CA THR A 765 10.66 38.03 9.88
C THR A 765 9.25 37.47 9.82
N LEU A 766 8.98 36.40 10.58
CA LEU A 766 7.65 35.80 10.67
C LEU A 766 6.68 36.72 11.40
N PHE A 767 7.11 37.35 12.47
CA PHE A 767 6.31 38.29 13.23
C PHE A 767 5.82 39.46 12.37
N TYR A 768 6.71 40.11 11.62
CA TYR A 768 6.31 41.20 10.74
C TYR A 768 5.35 40.75 9.63
N ARG A 769 5.62 39.59 9.04
CA ARG A 769 4.72 39.02 8.01
C ARG A 769 3.33 38.76 8.58
N ALA A 770 3.24 38.20 9.78
CA ALA A 770 1.96 37.98 10.43
C ALA A 770 1.19 39.24 10.77
N LEU A 771 1.85 40.34 11.04
CA LEU A 771 1.23 41.65 11.21
C LEU A 771 0.79 42.26 9.88
N GLU A 772 1.59 42.10 8.81
CA GLU A 772 1.20 42.50 7.45
C GLU A 772 -0.06 41.76 6.97
N GLU A 773 -0.16 40.44 7.24
CA GLU A 773 -1.35 39.61 6.96
C GLU A 773 -2.60 40.12 7.72
N ARG A 774 -2.44 40.85 8.82
CA ARG A 774 -3.53 41.50 9.60
C ARG A 774 -3.75 42.96 9.24
N GLY A 775 -3.13 43.43 8.17
CA GLY A 775 -3.34 44.78 7.63
C GLY A 775 -2.42 45.87 8.20
N VAL A 776 -1.46 45.52 9.06
CA VAL A 776 -0.47 46.46 9.57
C VAL A 776 0.55 46.77 8.45
N GLN A 777 0.65 48.04 8.06
CA GLN A 777 1.60 48.45 7.03
C GLN A 777 3.01 48.58 7.60
N ARG A 778 3.99 48.19 6.81
CA ARG A 778 5.40 48.30 7.18
C ARG A 778 6.16 49.25 6.25
N THR A 779 7.00 50.07 6.80
CA THR A 779 7.86 51.00 6.04
C THR A 779 9.29 50.90 6.55
N ARG A 780 10.23 51.32 5.69
CA ARG A 780 11.66 51.40 6.05
C ARG A 780 11.97 52.82 6.43
N THR A 781 12.56 53.03 7.59
CA THR A 781 13.06 54.32 8.09
C THR A 781 14.57 54.31 8.15
N SER A 782 15.18 55.46 8.44
CA SER A 782 16.62 55.58 8.65
C SER A 782 17.13 54.80 9.87
N LYS A 783 16.24 54.46 10.82
CA LYS A 783 16.52 53.67 12.04
C LYS A 783 16.18 52.19 11.91
N GLY A 784 15.54 51.76 10.81
CA GLY A 784 15.13 50.37 10.63
C GLY A 784 13.73 50.23 10.05
N GLN A 785 13.04 49.14 10.40
CA GLN A 785 11.63 48.91 10.02
C GLN A 785 10.69 49.62 11.00
N ALA A 786 9.62 50.19 10.49
CA ALA A 786 8.54 50.77 11.31
C ALA A 786 7.19 50.23 10.87
N LEU A 787 6.30 49.99 11.82
CA LEU A 787 4.91 49.59 11.65
C LEU A 787 4.03 50.84 11.71
N ILE A 788 3.12 50.95 10.74
CA ILE A 788 2.25 52.14 10.57
C ILE A 788 0.81 51.77 10.94
N GLY A 789 0.07 52.69 11.52
CA GLY A 789 -1.32 52.52 11.90
C GLY A 789 -1.51 51.74 13.19
N VAL A 790 -0.45 51.64 14.00
CA VAL A 790 -0.48 50.90 15.27
C VAL A 790 0.19 51.73 16.38
N THR A 791 -0.16 51.40 17.64
CA THR A 791 0.51 51.91 18.85
C THR A 791 0.75 50.76 19.81
N LEU A 792 1.84 50.82 20.61
CA LEU A 792 2.06 49.92 21.73
C LEU A 792 1.35 50.48 22.95
N ASP A 793 0.53 49.67 23.60
CA ASP A 793 -0.01 50.01 24.90
C ASP A 793 1.06 49.76 25.99
N THR A 794 1.72 50.83 26.41
CA THR A 794 2.73 50.79 27.47
C THR A 794 2.08 51.01 28.86
N ALA A 795 0.96 50.37 29.14
CA ALA A 795 0.43 50.35 30.49
C ALA A 795 1.45 49.67 31.39
N GLU A 796 2.09 50.44 32.25
CA GLU A 796 2.88 49.92 33.37
C GLU A 796 2.02 48.91 34.14
N PRO A 797 2.56 47.75 34.53
CA PRO A 797 1.83 46.85 35.41
C PRO A 797 1.56 47.62 36.71
N SER A 798 0.29 47.88 36.97
CA SER A 798 -0.16 48.42 38.25
C SER A 798 0.29 47.45 39.35
N GLY A 799 1.38 47.75 39.98
CA GLY A 799 1.90 47.04 41.15
C GLY A 799 0.84 46.95 42.25
N PRO A 800 0.83 45.87 43.04
CA PRO A 800 -0.12 45.72 44.13
C PRO A 800 0.09 46.86 45.14
N GLY A 801 -0.95 47.67 45.36
CA GLY A 801 -0.95 48.74 46.36
C GLY A 801 -0.56 48.20 47.72
N ILE A 802 0.51 48.78 48.26
CA ILE A 802 0.97 48.58 49.64
C ILE A 802 -0.16 49.13 50.54
N PHE A 803 -0.88 48.27 51.22
CA PHE A 803 -1.68 48.67 52.38
C PHE A 803 -0.74 49.14 53.48
N ALA A 804 -0.68 50.45 53.70
CA ALA A 804 -0.18 51.05 54.93
C ALA A 804 -1.33 51.17 55.94
N LYS A 805 -1.13 50.50 57.04
CA LYS A 805 -1.81 50.45 58.33
C LYS A 805 -3.03 49.54 58.43
#